data_45d5178b6d0a862315140dbde786d2aa
#
_entry.id   45d5178b6d0a862315140dbde786d2aa
#
_cell.length_a   1.000
_cell.length_b   1.000
_cell.length_c   1.000
_cell.angle_alpha   90.00
_cell.angle_beta   90.00
_cell.angle_gamma   90.00
#
_symmetry.space_group_name_H-M   'P 1'
#
loop_
_entity.id
_entity.type
_entity.pdbx_description
1 polymer ?
#
loop_
_entity_poly.entity_id
_entity_poly.type
_entity_poly.pdbx_seq_one_letter_code
_entity_poly.pdbx_strand_id
1 'polypeptide(L)'
;MKWATLRHNGVAFPPPYDYRRLVVRIKNEKVKLTPEQEEMLMAWAKKKDTPYVLDPVFQKNFLNDLVAKLGARFAGITLTDIDFAELHALADREKTANLSPEEKKERSAERKKEREELKAKFGTAIIDGSETEVSAYLVEPPGILMGRGQHPLRGKWKDRVKPEDVTLNLDENAPVPPGNWKEIVHEHDSMWIASWLDELAKKRKYIWLAETSHLRQERDKEKYLKAAKLETSVDKVRAEIAKRMDYEDAHARAALEKQRAGVIAKKKSLEDQLLRALELNDAPKRTKLENVLARLRVGEEKLDRGDVKIRADEMKTRQLATVCYLIDRLAMRVGDEKDEDEADTVGASTLRVEHVRIGRDNVEFDFLGKDSVEWHKSLRLNHDELILARNLQDLTHGKQVGDQIFDKIDSTHVNRFLGSIVPGLTAKVFRTYHATHAVRAYFEREGNVPNDAPNYQKECVAKLANLEAAVVCNHKRTPPKNWIENLAKREVEVQRLRAAKPDVSKLQAQIAPREKSLEKLLAARPDSQKLQAQVEARTEALQKARAAQATLPKLDETIQARQVALEHLLAALEPVEAAAQGVLKKKQAALARLEKQKPPKKKKALAVYKKRLRTARKAVAETQKTNDAKLKRLKEYIASARKALDAATKAKREKTRKVAKDVAQAGTALKRSQESLATAPQKYEERLAKAQAALEKVRRAPEIAQKNYEERVERASLQLDLTKQTRDYNLGTSLKNYIDPRVFKAWGDCAGFDWKRLYTKALQRKFAWVDREHPKWKNE
;
A
#
# COMPACT_ATOMS: atom_id res chain seq x y z
N MET A 1 28.61 -6.11 -4.81
CA MET A 1 28.05 -7.12 -3.88
C MET A 1 27.09 -6.43 -2.95
N LYS A 2 25.82 -6.87 -2.84
CA LYS A 2 24.80 -6.28 -1.99
C LYS A 2 24.66 -6.99 -0.63
N TRP A 3 25.03 -8.23 -0.59
CA TRP A 3 25.03 -9.05 0.63
C TRP A 3 26.15 -10.09 0.55
N ALA A 4 26.67 -10.47 1.70
CA ALA A 4 27.68 -11.54 1.82
C ALA A 4 27.02 -12.89 2.10
N THR A 5 25.98 -12.92 2.95
CA THR A 5 25.23 -14.13 3.30
C THR A 5 23.73 -13.94 3.08
N LEU A 6 23.09 -14.99 2.52
CA LEU A 6 21.64 -15.03 2.28
C LEU A 6 21.10 -16.42 2.56
N ARG A 7 20.22 -16.54 3.55
CA ARG A 7 19.55 -17.79 3.93
C ARG A 7 18.04 -17.59 4.02
N HIS A 8 17.28 -18.56 3.54
CA HIS A 8 15.82 -18.58 3.66
C HIS A 8 15.29 -20.01 3.52
N ASN A 9 14.03 -20.23 3.88
CA ASN A 9 13.39 -21.55 3.86
C ASN A 9 12.74 -21.92 2.50
N GLY A 10 13.15 -21.29 1.41
CA GLY A 10 12.51 -21.44 0.10
C GLY A 10 11.24 -20.63 -0.01
N VAL A 11 10.26 -21.17 -0.75
CA VAL A 11 8.97 -20.53 -1.02
C VAL A 11 7.82 -21.49 -0.79
N ALA A 12 6.64 -20.95 -0.49
CA ALA A 12 5.43 -21.76 -0.38
C ALA A 12 4.77 -21.93 -1.74
N PHE A 13 4.07 -23.04 -1.91
CA PHE A 13 3.28 -23.35 -3.10
C PHE A 13 1.79 -23.38 -2.73
N PRO A 14 0.90 -23.00 -3.68
CA PRO A 14 -0.54 -23.18 -3.49
C PRO A 14 -0.86 -24.66 -3.19
N PRO A 15 -1.84 -24.93 -2.31
CA PRO A 15 -2.24 -26.31 -2.01
C PRO A 15 -2.64 -27.04 -3.29
N PRO A 16 -2.47 -28.37 -3.35
CA PRO A 16 -2.98 -29.17 -4.45
C PRO A 16 -4.47 -28.92 -4.66
N TYR A 17 -4.93 -29.04 -5.91
CA TYR A 17 -6.35 -28.96 -6.22
C TYR A 17 -7.12 -30.07 -5.49
N ASP A 18 -8.25 -29.72 -4.87
CA ASP A 18 -9.15 -30.70 -4.24
C ASP A 18 -9.99 -31.40 -5.30
N TYR A 19 -9.44 -32.49 -5.82
CA TYR A 19 -9.98 -33.25 -6.94
C TYR A 19 -11.25 -34.00 -6.56
N ARG A 20 -12.38 -33.64 -7.16
CA ARG A 20 -13.74 -34.19 -6.86
C ARG A 20 -14.16 -35.30 -7.79
N ARG A 21 -13.40 -35.60 -8.84
CA ARG A 21 -13.66 -36.61 -9.85
C ARG A 21 -14.96 -36.36 -10.64
N LEU A 22 -15.17 -35.09 -11.00
CA LEU A 22 -16.36 -34.71 -11.75
C LEU A 22 -16.39 -35.35 -13.13
N VAL A 23 -17.60 -35.65 -13.58
CA VAL A 23 -17.89 -36.16 -14.92
C VAL A 23 -18.73 -35.11 -15.63
N VAL A 24 -18.15 -34.45 -16.61
CA VAL A 24 -18.79 -33.36 -17.36
C VAL A 24 -19.21 -33.86 -18.74
N ARG A 25 -20.37 -33.45 -19.19
CA ARG A 25 -20.82 -33.76 -20.55
C ARG A 25 -20.24 -32.73 -21.52
N ILE A 26 -19.52 -33.21 -22.55
CA ILE A 26 -18.93 -32.38 -23.62
C ILE A 26 -19.35 -33.01 -24.95
N LYS A 27 -20.04 -32.27 -25.84
CA LYS A 27 -20.64 -32.80 -27.09
C LYS A 27 -21.42 -34.09 -26.87
N ASN A 28 -22.23 -34.13 -25.84
CA ASN A 28 -23.02 -35.32 -25.45
C ASN A 28 -22.21 -36.52 -24.91
N GLU A 29 -20.89 -36.48 -24.87
CA GLU A 29 -20.07 -37.51 -24.25
C GLU A 29 -19.84 -37.22 -22.76
N LYS A 30 -19.90 -38.26 -21.93
CA LYS A 30 -19.49 -38.16 -20.53
C LYS A 30 -17.98 -38.24 -20.40
N VAL A 31 -17.35 -37.16 -20.02
CA VAL A 31 -15.92 -37.06 -19.88
C VAL A 31 -15.54 -37.03 -18.41
N LYS A 32 -14.79 -38.01 -17.98
CA LYS A 32 -14.18 -38.01 -16.64
C LYS A 32 -12.94 -37.09 -16.69
N LEU A 33 -12.99 -36.02 -15.94
CA LEU A 33 -11.96 -35.02 -15.92
C LEU A 33 -10.70 -35.47 -15.15
N THR A 34 -9.54 -35.06 -15.60
CA THR A 34 -8.30 -35.09 -14.79
C THR A 34 -8.33 -33.96 -13.75
N PRO A 35 -7.49 -34.01 -12.70
CA PRO A 35 -7.43 -32.94 -11.71
C PRO A 35 -7.22 -31.56 -12.32
N GLU A 36 -6.36 -31.44 -13.32
CA GLU A 36 -6.07 -30.18 -14.00
C GLU A 36 -7.25 -29.69 -14.84
N GLN A 37 -7.88 -30.56 -15.61
CA GLN A 37 -9.05 -30.24 -16.41
C GLN A 37 -10.22 -29.78 -15.53
N GLU A 38 -10.41 -30.44 -14.38
CA GLU A 38 -11.43 -30.07 -13.41
C GLU A 38 -11.12 -28.69 -12.79
N GLU A 39 -9.86 -28.43 -12.42
CA GLU A 39 -9.42 -27.12 -11.90
C GLU A 39 -9.68 -26.01 -12.91
N MET A 40 -9.38 -26.23 -14.20
CA MET A 40 -9.66 -25.29 -15.29
C MET A 40 -11.15 -24.97 -15.42
N LEU A 41 -11.98 -26.00 -15.52
CA LEU A 41 -13.43 -25.83 -15.67
C LEU A 41 -14.09 -25.20 -14.44
N MET A 42 -13.62 -25.54 -13.23
CA MET A 42 -14.05 -24.88 -12.00
C MET A 42 -13.62 -23.42 -11.94
N ALA A 43 -12.41 -23.09 -12.41
CA ALA A 43 -11.95 -21.70 -12.50
C ALA A 43 -12.81 -20.88 -13.47
N TRP A 44 -13.23 -21.48 -14.59
CA TRP A 44 -14.19 -20.87 -15.51
C TRP A 44 -15.58 -20.68 -14.89
N ALA A 45 -16.13 -21.74 -14.30
CA ALA A 45 -17.44 -21.69 -13.66
C ALA A 45 -17.56 -20.59 -12.59
N LYS A 46 -16.48 -20.34 -11.84
CA LYS A 46 -16.39 -19.26 -10.86
C LYS A 46 -16.46 -17.85 -11.48
N LYS A 47 -16.31 -17.71 -12.81
CA LYS A 47 -16.36 -16.43 -13.53
C LYS A 47 -17.72 -16.15 -14.19
N LYS A 48 -18.69 -17.05 -14.11
CA LYS A 48 -19.99 -16.98 -14.83
C LYS A 48 -20.71 -15.63 -14.71
N ASP A 49 -20.59 -14.96 -13.54
CA ASP A 49 -21.26 -13.68 -13.28
C ASP A 49 -20.36 -12.47 -13.54
N THR A 50 -19.29 -12.64 -14.28
CA THR A 50 -18.35 -11.58 -14.60
C THR A 50 -18.42 -11.23 -16.10
N PRO A 51 -18.12 -9.98 -16.51
CA PRO A 51 -18.10 -9.62 -17.93
C PRO A 51 -17.05 -10.36 -18.77
N TYR A 52 -16.08 -10.99 -18.13
CA TYR A 52 -15.00 -11.72 -18.81
C TYR A 52 -15.51 -12.91 -19.64
N VAL A 53 -16.53 -13.61 -19.15
CA VAL A 53 -17.11 -14.74 -19.89
C VAL A 53 -17.88 -14.34 -21.16
N LEU A 54 -18.12 -13.03 -21.35
CA LEU A 54 -18.74 -12.47 -22.56
C LEU A 54 -17.70 -11.98 -23.57
N ASP A 55 -16.42 -11.88 -23.19
CA ASP A 55 -15.35 -11.41 -24.07
C ASP A 55 -14.91 -12.52 -25.04
N PRO A 56 -15.02 -12.31 -26.36
CA PRO A 56 -14.69 -13.36 -27.36
C PRO A 56 -13.23 -13.81 -27.30
N VAL A 57 -12.28 -12.91 -27.01
CA VAL A 57 -10.85 -13.27 -26.90
C VAL A 57 -10.61 -14.11 -25.66
N PHE A 58 -11.24 -13.76 -24.55
CA PHE A 58 -11.17 -14.51 -23.30
C PHE A 58 -11.70 -15.93 -23.47
N GLN A 59 -12.87 -16.06 -24.13
CA GLN A 59 -13.47 -17.37 -24.44
C GLN A 59 -12.57 -18.21 -25.36
N LYS A 60 -12.10 -17.62 -26.46
CA LYS A 60 -11.25 -18.30 -27.44
C LYS A 60 -9.96 -18.80 -26.81
N ASN A 61 -9.28 -17.96 -26.04
CA ASN A 61 -8.03 -18.33 -25.40
C ASN A 61 -8.21 -19.46 -24.36
N PHE A 62 -9.28 -19.37 -23.55
CA PHE A 62 -9.59 -20.42 -22.58
C PHE A 62 -9.92 -21.76 -23.26
N LEU A 63 -10.76 -21.73 -24.30
CA LEU A 63 -11.13 -22.92 -25.04
C LEU A 63 -9.91 -23.59 -25.72
N ASN A 64 -9.03 -22.81 -26.32
CA ASN A 64 -7.83 -23.35 -26.93
C ASN A 64 -6.96 -24.12 -25.92
N ASP A 65 -6.76 -23.55 -24.73
CA ASP A 65 -5.96 -24.18 -23.68
C ASP A 65 -6.69 -25.40 -23.09
N LEU A 66 -7.99 -25.30 -22.90
CA LEU A 66 -8.82 -26.41 -22.43
C LEU A 66 -8.80 -27.60 -23.42
N VAL A 67 -8.96 -27.30 -24.72
CA VAL A 67 -8.92 -28.35 -25.78
C VAL A 67 -7.54 -28.98 -25.85
N ALA A 68 -6.45 -28.21 -25.69
CA ALA A 68 -5.10 -28.78 -25.62
C ALA A 68 -4.95 -29.79 -24.47
N LYS A 69 -5.61 -29.54 -23.32
CA LYS A 69 -5.58 -30.47 -22.18
C LYS A 69 -6.60 -31.61 -22.31
N LEU A 70 -7.75 -31.41 -22.98
CA LEU A 70 -8.74 -32.46 -23.22
C LEU A 70 -8.34 -33.44 -24.33
N GLY A 71 -7.51 -32.98 -25.27
CA GLY A 71 -7.03 -33.77 -26.41
C GLY A 71 -7.76 -33.45 -27.71
N ALA A 72 -7.14 -33.83 -28.85
CA ALA A 72 -7.54 -33.47 -30.21
C ALA A 72 -8.97 -33.86 -30.58
N ARG A 73 -9.53 -34.89 -29.96
CA ARG A 73 -10.94 -35.32 -30.19
C ARG A 73 -11.99 -34.25 -29.86
N PHE A 74 -11.62 -33.27 -29.04
CA PHE A 74 -12.46 -32.14 -28.67
C PHE A 74 -12.12 -30.86 -29.45
N ALA A 75 -11.35 -30.97 -30.53
CA ALA A 75 -11.09 -29.85 -31.41
C ALA A 75 -12.40 -29.23 -31.93
N GLY A 76 -12.44 -27.88 -31.97
CA GLY A 76 -13.57 -27.11 -32.46
C GLY A 76 -14.81 -27.11 -31.56
N ILE A 77 -14.71 -27.48 -30.27
CA ILE A 77 -15.80 -27.27 -29.31
C ILE A 77 -15.97 -25.79 -29.00
N THR A 78 -17.19 -25.45 -28.61
CA THR A 78 -17.56 -24.16 -28.07
C THR A 78 -17.92 -24.29 -26.58
N LEU A 79 -18.06 -23.18 -25.89
CA LEU A 79 -18.48 -23.21 -24.47
C LEU A 79 -19.90 -23.78 -24.31
N THR A 80 -20.75 -23.69 -25.33
CA THR A 80 -22.11 -24.25 -25.33
C THR A 80 -22.13 -25.78 -25.46
N ASP A 81 -21.03 -26.37 -25.94
CA ASP A 81 -20.88 -27.83 -25.99
C ASP A 81 -20.53 -28.47 -24.65
N ILE A 82 -20.27 -27.66 -23.62
CA ILE A 82 -19.86 -28.09 -22.29
C ILE A 82 -21.00 -27.85 -21.31
N ASP A 83 -21.45 -28.90 -20.63
CA ASP A 83 -22.46 -28.80 -19.56
C ASP A 83 -21.82 -28.30 -18.26
N PHE A 84 -22.03 -27.03 -17.96
CA PHE A 84 -21.53 -26.37 -16.75
C PHE A 84 -22.49 -26.46 -15.53
N ALA A 85 -23.63 -27.12 -15.62
CA ALA A 85 -24.65 -27.04 -14.59
C ALA A 85 -24.16 -27.48 -13.21
N GLU A 86 -23.47 -28.63 -13.11
CA GLU A 86 -22.89 -29.12 -11.86
C GLU A 86 -21.75 -28.22 -11.37
N LEU A 87 -20.88 -27.77 -12.28
CA LEU A 87 -19.76 -26.89 -11.97
C LEU A 87 -20.24 -25.52 -11.44
N HIS A 88 -21.31 -24.97 -12.04
CA HIS A 88 -21.92 -23.72 -11.56
C HIS A 88 -22.55 -23.89 -10.18
N ALA A 89 -23.26 -25.03 -9.93
CA ALA A 89 -23.85 -25.32 -8.63
C ALA A 89 -22.76 -25.43 -7.52
N LEU A 90 -21.63 -26.07 -7.84
CA LEU A 90 -20.48 -26.17 -6.94
C LEU A 90 -19.83 -24.80 -6.70
N ALA A 91 -19.64 -24.02 -7.76
CA ALA A 91 -19.08 -22.66 -7.67
C ALA A 91 -19.94 -21.75 -6.80
N ASP A 92 -21.28 -21.87 -6.90
CA ASP A 92 -22.21 -21.09 -6.07
C ASP A 92 -22.17 -21.50 -4.60
N ARG A 93 -22.03 -22.81 -4.30
CA ARG A 93 -21.86 -23.29 -2.90
C ARG A 93 -20.56 -22.77 -2.27
N GLU A 94 -19.51 -22.60 -3.07
CA GLU A 94 -18.22 -22.08 -2.59
C GLU A 94 -18.19 -20.56 -2.43
N LYS A 95 -19.17 -19.82 -2.98
CA LYS A 95 -19.21 -18.36 -2.87
C LYS A 95 -19.34 -17.93 -1.41
N THR A 96 -18.40 -17.13 -0.97
CA THR A 96 -18.41 -16.54 0.38
C THR A 96 -19.65 -15.68 0.64
N ALA A 97 -20.29 -15.16 -0.42
CA ALA A 97 -21.53 -14.38 -0.29
C ALA A 97 -22.69 -15.20 0.32
N ASN A 98 -22.72 -16.49 0.05
CA ASN A 98 -23.81 -17.41 0.46
C ASN A 98 -23.59 -18.02 1.87
N LEU A 99 -22.47 -17.73 2.52
CA LEU A 99 -22.18 -18.20 3.87
C LEU A 99 -22.85 -17.29 4.93
N SER A 100 -23.21 -17.86 6.06
CA SER A 100 -23.65 -17.10 7.24
C SER A 100 -22.55 -16.18 7.78
N PRO A 101 -22.87 -15.19 8.60
CA PRO A 101 -21.86 -14.33 9.23
C PRO A 101 -20.86 -15.13 10.09
N GLU A 102 -21.32 -16.17 10.76
CA GLU A 102 -20.53 -17.08 11.60
C GLU A 102 -19.55 -17.89 10.75
N GLU A 103 -20.03 -18.55 9.70
CA GLU A 103 -19.19 -19.31 8.74
C GLU A 103 -18.15 -18.41 8.04
N LYS A 104 -18.54 -17.17 7.68
CA LYS A 104 -17.60 -16.18 7.13
C LYS A 104 -16.48 -15.86 8.12
N LYS A 105 -16.82 -15.70 9.39
CA LYS A 105 -15.86 -15.37 10.47
C LYS A 105 -14.92 -16.57 10.72
N GLU A 106 -15.45 -17.76 10.80
CA GLU A 106 -14.67 -19.00 11.00
C GLU A 106 -13.70 -19.23 9.85
N ARG A 107 -14.19 -19.20 8.61
CA ARG A 107 -13.36 -19.35 7.40
C ARG A 107 -12.29 -18.26 7.26
N SER A 108 -12.62 -17.03 7.69
CA SER A 108 -11.65 -15.94 7.72
C SER A 108 -10.55 -16.17 8.77
N ALA A 109 -10.93 -16.73 9.93
CA ALA A 109 -9.98 -17.06 11.00
C ALA A 109 -9.06 -18.22 10.59
N GLU A 110 -9.60 -19.27 9.97
CA GLU A 110 -8.82 -20.40 9.45
C GLU A 110 -7.79 -19.93 8.40
N ARG A 111 -8.24 -19.16 7.40
CA ARG A 111 -7.34 -18.60 6.38
C ARG A 111 -6.29 -17.67 6.96
N LYS A 112 -6.63 -16.93 8.01
CA LYS A 112 -5.68 -16.08 8.70
C LYS A 112 -4.59 -16.91 9.38
N LYS A 113 -4.99 -17.97 10.08
CA LYS A 113 -4.09 -18.91 10.76
C LYS A 113 -3.13 -19.59 9.77
N GLU A 114 -3.67 -20.16 8.69
CA GLU A 114 -2.86 -20.78 7.64
C GLU A 114 -1.83 -19.78 7.03
N ARG A 115 -2.27 -18.56 6.80
CA ARG A 115 -1.39 -17.50 6.29
C ARG A 115 -0.29 -17.13 7.29
N GLU A 116 -0.61 -17.07 8.58
CA GLU A 116 0.36 -16.78 9.64
C GLU A 116 1.38 -17.91 9.77
N GLU A 117 0.95 -19.16 9.68
CA GLU A 117 1.84 -20.34 9.68
C GLU A 117 2.78 -20.35 8.48
N LEU A 118 2.26 -20.12 7.27
CA LEU A 118 3.08 -20.01 6.05
C LEU A 118 4.03 -18.82 6.12
N LYS A 119 3.57 -17.68 6.62
CA LYS A 119 4.42 -16.49 6.79
C LYS A 119 5.53 -16.75 7.81
N ALA A 120 5.26 -17.43 8.92
CA ALA A 120 6.28 -17.77 9.90
C ALA A 120 7.36 -18.68 9.31
N LYS A 121 7.01 -19.56 8.37
CA LYS A 121 7.96 -20.51 7.75
C LYS A 121 8.74 -19.89 6.58
N PHE A 122 8.07 -19.13 5.72
CA PHE A 122 8.62 -18.68 4.43
C PHE A 122 8.69 -17.15 4.29
N GLY A 123 8.19 -16.41 5.27
CA GLY A 123 8.01 -14.96 5.17
C GLY A 123 9.25 -14.13 5.47
N THR A 124 10.36 -14.78 5.84
CA THR A 124 11.61 -14.11 6.21
C THR A 124 12.82 -14.75 5.54
N ALA A 125 13.86 -13.95 5.39
CA ALA A 125 15.21 -14.35 4.99
C ALA A 125 16.22 -13.75 5.98
N ILE A 126 17.35 -14.39 6.17
CA ILE A 126 18.47 -13.89 6.97
C ILE A 126 19.53 -13.38 6.00
N ILE A 127 19.87 -12.09 6.12
CA ILE A 127 20.86 -11.41 5.27
C ILE A 127 21.92 -10.81 6.19
N ASP A 128 23.16 -11.22 5.98
CA ASP A 128 24.29 -10.74 6.78
C ASP A 128 24.01 -10.80 8.29
N GLY A 129 23.39 -11.90 8.72
CA GLY A 129 22.99 -12.16 10.10
C GLY A 129 21.70 -11.44 10.57
N SER A 130 21.09 -10.60 9.74
CA SER A 130 19.88 -9.86 10.11
C SER A 130 18.64 -10.47 9.48
N GLU A 131 17.60 -10.71 10.28
CA GLU A 131 16.31 -11.19 9.78
C GLU A 131 15.57 -10.09 9.00
N THR A 132 15.10 -10.42 7.83
CA THR A 132 14.44 -9.51 6.90
C THR A 132 13.19 -10.14 6.29
N GLU A 133 12.09 -9.40 6.23
CA GLU A 133 10.87 -9.87 5.56
C GLU A 133 11.08 -10.02 4.04
N VAL A 134 10.40 -10.97 3.42
CA VAL A 134 10.28 -11.08 1.96
C VAL A 134 8.98 -10.43 1.46
N SER A 135 8.97 -9.99 0.20
CA SER A 135 7.82 -9.27 -0.37
C SER A 135 6.58 -10.15 -0.55
N ALA A 136 6.81 -11.40 -0.89
CA ALA A 136 5.84 -12.48 -0.99
C ALA A 136 6.57 -13.77 -0.64
N TYR A 137 5.86 -14.76 -0.15
CA TYR A 137 6.43 -16.08 0.16
C TYR A 137 5.73 -17.19 -0.61
N LEU A 138 4.65 -16.87 -1.32
CA LEU A 138 3.86 -17.82 -2.10
C LEU A 138 4.11 -17.57 -3.59
N VAL A 139 4.37 -18.64 -4.34
CA VAL A 139 4.39 -18.58 -5.81
C VAL A 139 2.98 -18.36 -6.36
N GLU A 140 2.88 -17.90 -7.60
CA GLU A 140 1.58 -17.64 -8.22
C GLU A 140 0.73 -18.93 -8.29
N PRO A 141 -0.56 -18.85 -7.90
CA PRO A 141 -1.48 -19.96 -8.09
C PRO A 141 -1.80 -20.16 -9.57
N PRO A 142 -2.17 -21.40 -9.97
CA PRO A 142 -2.73 -21.65 -11.29
C PRO A 142 -4.06 -20.92 -11.45
N GLY A 143 -4.44 -20.64 -12.69
CA GLY A 143 -5.70 -19.98 -12.94
C GLY A 143 -5.79 -19.32 -14.32
N ILE A 144 -6.95 -18.73 -14.60
CA ILE A 144 -7.19 -18.03 -15.86
C ILE A 144 -6.60 -16.63 -15.77
N LEU A 145 -5.76 -16.24 -16.74
CA LEU A 145 -5.20 -14.91 -16.84
C LEU A 145 -6.32 -13.89 -17.15
N MET A 146 -6.57 -12.99 -16.23
CA MET A 146 -7.63 -12.00 -16.41
C MET A 146 -7.24 -10.91 -17.40
N GLY A 147 -5.96 -10.54 -17.46
CA GLY A 147 -5.47 -9.42 -18.24
C GLY A 147 -5.99 -8.07 -17.77
N ARG A 148 -5.36 -6.99 -18.18
CA ARG A 148 -5.86 -5.61 -18.01
C ARG A 148 -6.13 -5.01 -19.38
N GLY A 149 -7.23 -4.26 -19.52
CA GLY A 149 -7.63 -3.69 -20.80
C GLY A 149 -7.83 -4.77 -21.87
N GLN A 150 -7.30 -4.54 -23.06
CA GLN A 150 -7.37 -5.46 -24.20
C GLN A 150 -6.19 -6.43 -24.27
N HIS A 151 -5.72 -6.93 -23.11
CA HIS A 151 -4.59 -7.86 -23.06
C HIS A 151 -4.82 -9.06 -23.99
N PRO A 152 -3.91 -9.37 -24.94
CA PRO A 152 -4.13 -10.40 -25.96
C PRO A 152 -4.24 -11.81 -25.37
N LEU A 153 -3.50 -12.09 -24.28
CA LEU A 153 -3.51 -13.40 -23.60
C LEU A 153 -4.62 -13.52 -22.54
N ARG A 154 -5.56 -12.55 -22.39
CA ARG A 154 -6.66 -12.71 -21.45
C ARG A 154 -7.48 -13.96 -21.78
N GLY A 155 -7.79 -14.72 -20.75
CA GLY A 155 -8.44 -16.02 -20.89
C GLY A 155 -7.49 -17.23 -20.95
N LYS A 156 -6.21 -17.04 -21.17
CA LYS A 156 -5.20 -18.12 -21.17
C LYS A 156 -5.09 -18.76 -19.77
N TRP A 157 -4.81 -20.06 -19.75
CA TRP A 157 -4.56 -20.81 -18.53
C TRP A 157 -3.13 -20.62 -18.06
N LYS A 158 -2.92 -20.32 -16.80
CA LYS A 158 -1.62 -20.33 -16.14
C LYS A 158 -1.46 -21.66 -15.41
N ASP A 159 -0.48 -22.43 -15.82
CA ASP A 159 -0.15 -23.70 -15.21
C ASP A 159 0.38 -23.53 -13.78
N ARG A 160 0.30 -24.58 -13.00
CA ARG A 160 0.79 -24.62 -11.63
C ARG A 160 2.31 -24.60 -11.61
N VAL A 161 2.89 -23.61 -10.94
CA VAL A 161 4.33 -23.57 -10.66
C VAL A 161 4.68 -24.66 -9.65
N LYS A 162 5.70 -25.45 -9.98
CA LYS A 162 6.23 -26.55 -9.16
C LYS A 162 7.61 -26.20 -8.62
N PRO A 163 8.15 -26.93 -7.62
CA PRO A 163 9.51 -26.73 -7.16
C PRO A 163 10.56 -26.82 -8.28
N GLU A 164 10.34 -27.76 -9.24
CA GLU A 164 11.22 -27.98 -10.40
C GLU A 164 11.28 -26.81 -11.37
N ASP A 165 10.37 -25.83 -11.26
CA ASP A 165 10.36 -24.62 -12.09
C ASP A 165 11.09 -23.46 -11.42
N VAL A 166 11.38 -23.56 -10.12
CA VAL A 166 11.86 -22.45 -9.29
C VAL A 166 13.37 -22.53 -9.06
N THR A 167 14.05 -21.44 -9.39
CA THR A 167 15.45 -21.20 -9.04
C THR A 167 15.49 -20.44 -7.71
N LEU A 168 16.28 -20.90 -6.73
CA LEU A 168 16.53 -20.19 -5.47
C LEU A 168 17.86 -19.46 -5.52
N ASN A 169 17.94 -18.32 -4.85
CA ASN A 169 19.16 -17.55 -4.65
C ASN A 169 19.57 -17.60 -3.18
N LEU A 170 20.67 -18.23 -2.87
CA LEU A 170 21.22 -18.46 -1.53
C LEU A 170 22.71 -18.13 -1.52
N ASP A 171 23.33 -17.96 -0.34
CA ASP A 171 24.79 -18.00 -0.24
C ASP A 171 25.32 -19.43 -0.38
N GLU A 172 26.61 -19.58 -0.71
CA GLU A 172 27.27 -20.88 -1.00
C GLU A 172 27.22 -21.84 0.19
N ASN A 173 27.18 -21.31 1.43
CA ASN A 173 27.20 -22.08 2.66
C ASN A 173 25.79 -22.21 3.29
N ALA A 174 24.75 -21.65 2.66
CA ALA A 174 23.42 -21.74 3.18
C ALA A 174 22.86 -23.16 3.08
N PRO A 175 22.15 -23.65 4.09
CA PRO A 175 21.42 -24.91 3.97
C PRO A 175 20.35 -24.79 2.88
N VAL A 176 20.41 -25.70 1.91
CA VAL A 176 19.42 -25.75 0.85
C VAL A 176 18.06 -26.19 1.42
N PRO A 177 16.99 -25.41 1.24
CA PRO A 177 15.67 -25.79 1.69
C PRO A 177 15.20 -27.11 1.04
N PRO A 178 14.45 -27.96 1.76
CA PRO A 178 13.95 -29.21 1.21
C PRO A 178 13.01 -28.95 0.03
N GLY A 179 13.27 -29.64 -1.08
CA GLY A 179 12.51 -29.52 -2.32
C GLY A 179 13.36 -29.91 -3.53
N ASN A 180 12.66 -30.22 -4.63
CA ASN A 180 13.35 -30.55 -5.89
C ASN A 180 13.42 -29.28 -6.74
N TRP A 181 14.31 -28.36 -6.37
CA TRP A 181 14.45 -27.05 -7.02
C TRP A 181 15.09 -27.18 -8.40
N LYS A 182 14.70 -26.29 -9.33
CA LYS A 182 15.28 -26.24 -10.67
C LYS A 182 16.79 -25.98 -10.61
N GLU A 183 17.19 -25.02 -9.80
CA GLU A 183 18.56 -24.55 -9.71
C GLU A 183 18.76 -23.78 -8.39
N ILE A 184 19.95 -23.83 -7.85
CA ILE A 184 20.43 -22.98 -6.78
C ILE A 184 21.51 -22.07 -7.35
N VAL A 185 21.35 -20.76 -7.19
CA VAL A 185 22.32 -19.76 -7.66
C VAL A 185 22.80 -18.88 -6.51
N HIS A 186 23.93 -18.21 -6.72
CA HIS A 186 24.63 -17.39 -5.72
C HIS A 186 24.85 -15.96 -6.25
N GLU A 187 23.73 -15.26 -6.54
CA GLU A 187 23.77 -13.92 -7.12
C GLU A 187 23.83 -12.83 -6.04
N HIS A 188 25.01 -12.54 -5.50
CA HIS A 188 25.24 -11.55 -4.44
C HIS A 188 24.87 -10.10 -4.80
N ASP A 189 24.72 -9.78 -6.08
CA ASP A 189 24.33 -8.46 -6.57
C ASP A 189 22.83 -8.30 -6.77
N SER A 190 22.06 -9.33 -6.48
CA SER A 190 20.60 -9.33 -6.58
C SER A 190 19.92 -9.20 -5.21
N MET A 191 18.62 -8.91 -5.21
CA MET A 191 17.79 -8.83 -4.00
C MET A 191 16.56 -9.72 -4.09
N TRP A 192 16.55 -10.67 -5.03
CA TRP A 192 15.51 -11.68 -5.11
C TRP A 192 15.98 -12.96 -4.40
N ILE A 193 15.05 -13.72 -3.87
CA ILE A 193 15.29 -14.99 -3.18
C ILE A 193 14.85 -16.21 -4.00
N ALA A 194 13.87 -16.02 -4.88
CA ALA A 194 13.38 -17.08 -5.77
C ALA A 194 12.93 -16.49 -7.09
N SER A 195 13.06 -17.27 -8.18
CA SER A 195 12.56 -16.88 -9.50
C SER A 195 12.07 -18.09 -10.30
N TRP A 196 11.13 -17.87 -11.20
CA TRP A 196 10.63 -18.85 -12.17
C TRP A 196 10.26 -18.18 -13.48
N LEU A 197 10.19 -18.96 -14.55
CA LEU A 197 9.69 -18.48 -15.84
C LEU A 197 8.16 -18.55 -15.86
N ASP A 198 7.51 -17.43 -16.15
CA ASP A 198 6.09 -17.40 -16.52
C ASP A 198 5.99 -17.79 -18.00
N GLU A 199 5.54 -19.00 -18.27
CA GLU A 199 5.49 -19.55 -19.64
C GLU A 199 4.50 -18.80 -20.55
N LEU A 200 3.47 -18.16 -20.00
CA LEU A 200 2.56 -17.34 -20.79
C LEU A 200 3.19 -16.02 -21.22
N ALA A 201 3.79 -15.32 -20.26
CA ALA A 201 4.40 -14.01 -20.52
C ALA A 201 5.83 -14.11 -21.03
N LYS A 202 6.42 -15.33 -21.09
CA LYS A 202 7.84 -15.57 -21.41
C LYS A 202 8.82 -14.72 -20.60
N LYS A 203 8.42 -14.34 -19.37
CA LYS A 203 9.17 -13.45 -18.47
C LYS A 203 9.46 -14.13 -17.15
N ARG A 204 10.66 -13.89 -16.62
CA ARG A 204 11.00 -14.32 -15.26
C ARG A 204 10.23 -13.54 -14.23
N LYS A 205 9.61 -14.24 -13.30
CA LYS A 205 9.00 -13.71 -12.07
C LYS A 205 9.92 -13.95 -10.89
N TYR A 206 9.81 -13.05 -9.92
CA TYR A 206 10.73 -13.05 -8.80
C TYR A 206 9.99 -12.82 -7.48
N ILE A 207 10.46 -13.49 -6.45
CA ILE A 207 10.17 -13.13 -5.06
C ILE A 207 11.36 -12.31 -4.54
N TRP A 208 11.07 -11.07 -4.21
CA TRP A 208 12.06 -10.11 -3.75
C TRP A 208 12.08 -10.00 -2.23
N LEU A 209 13.17 -9.51 -1.65
CA LEU A 209 13.16 -8.98 -0.30
C LEU A 209 12.06 -7.93 -0.16
N ALA A 210 11.47 -7.81 1.03
CA ALA A 210 10.42 -6.82 1.27
C ALA A 210 10.95 -5.39 1.11
N GLU A 211 10.06 -4.46 0.82
CA GLU A 211 10.41 -3.03 0.73
C GLU A 211 10.87 -2.45 2.09
N THR A 212 10.64 -3.18 3.18
CA THR A 212 11.08 -2.87 4.54
C THR A 212 12.52 -3.29 4.83
N SER A 213 13.15 -4.09 3.95
CA SER A 213 14.55 -4.49 4.10
C SER A 213 15.49 -3.29 3.94
N HIS A 214 16.59 -3.27 4.67
CA HIS A 214 17.58 -2.18 4.59
C HIS A 214 18.11 -2.03 3.16
N LEU A 215 18.41 -3.10 2.44
CA LEU A 215 18.87 -3.05 1.05
C LEU A 215 17.86 -2.39 0.10
N ARG A 216 16.57 -2.66 0.31
CA ARG A 216 15.51 -2.03 -0.49
C ARG A 216 15.29 -0.58 -0.11
N GLN A 217 15.43 -0.25 1.18
CA GLN A 217 15.35 1.13 1.68
C GLN A 217 16.51 1.98 1.15
N GLU A 218 17.74 1.47 1.16
CA GLU A 218 18.90 2.16 0.59
C GLU A 218 18.72 2.44 -0.91
N ARG A 219 18.24 1.45 -1.68
CA ARG A 219 17.90 1.65 -3.09
C ARG A 219 16.79 2.69 -3.29
N ASP A 220 15.79 2.73 -2.42
CA ASP A 220 14.74 3.74 -2.48
C ASP A 220 15.30 5.13 -2.11
N LYS A 221 16.18 5.23 -1.14
CA LYS A 221 16.89 6.46 -0.79
C LYS A 221 17.71 6.97 -1.97
N GLU A 222 18.48 6.10 -2.62
CA GLU A 222 19.26 6.43 -3.83
C GLU A 222 18.38 7.01 -4.94
N LYS A 223 17.19 6.46 -5.15
CA LYS A 223 16.21 6.97 -6.13
C LYS A 223 15.85 8.44 -5.87
N TYR A 224 15.60 8.80 -4.61
CA TYR A 224 15.27 10.17 -4.23
C TYR A 224 16.48 11.11 -4.30
N LEU A 225 17.67 10.60 -3.97
CA LEU A 225 18.92 11.37 -4.16
C LEU A 225 19.18 11.69 -5.64
N LYS A 226 18.89 10.75 -6.55
CA LYS A 226 18.96 11.00 -8.00
C LYS A 226 17.97 12.08 -8.44
N ALA A 227 16.77 12.10 -7.86
CA ALA A 227 15.77 13.13 -8.16
C ALA A 227 16.19 14.51 -7.62
N ALA A 228 16.76 14.57 -6.42
CA ALA A 228 17.32 15.80 -5.86
C ALA A 228 18.52 16.32 -6.69
N LYS A 229 19.39 15.41 -7.17
CA LYS A 229 20.47 15.77 -8.09
C LYS A 229 19.95 16.30 -9.43
N LEU A 230 18.85 15.74 -9.94
CA LEU A 230 18.19 16.30 -11.13
C LEU A 230 17.68 17.71 -10.86
N GLU A 231 17.07 17.97 -9.70
CA GLU A 231 16.55 19.30 -9.34
C GLU A 231 17.62 20.39 -9.46
N THR A 232 18.85 20.13 -9.01
CA THR A 232 19.97 21.07 -9.11
C THR A 232 20.57 21.18 -10.51
N SER A 233 20.24 20.27 -11.42
CA SER A 233 20.81 20.20 -12.76
C SER A 233 19.77 20.22 -13.88
N VAL A 234 18.49 20.43 -13.53
CA VAL A 234 17.39 20.33 -14.48
C VAL A 234 17.50 21.33 -15.64
N ASP A 235 17.95 22.55 -15.36
CA ASP A 235 18.11 23.57 -16.38
C ASP A 235 19.20 23.19 -17.38
N LYS A 236 20.33 22.62 -16.90
CA LYS A 236 21.37 22.07 -17.78
C LYS A 236 20.82 20.95 -18.67
N VAL A 237 20.01 20.04 -18.09
CA VAL A 237 19.41 18.93 -18.85
C VAL A 237 18.44 19.46 -19.89
N ARG A 238 17.60 20.43 -19.54
CA ARG A 238 16.65 21.09 -20.45
C ARG A 238 17.34 21.84 -21.57
N ALA A 239 18.38 22.58 -21.25
CA ALA A 239 19.18 23.29 -22.26
C ALA A 239 19.81 22.32 -23.28
N GLU A 240 20.33 21.18 -22.82
CA GLU A 240 20.90 20.18 -23.69
C GLU A 240 19.83 19.41 -24.52
N ILE A 241 18.65 19.21 -23.99
CA ILE A 241 17.48 18.68 -24.74
C ILE A 241 17.07 19.70 -25.80
N ALA A 242 16.85 20.96 -25.44
CA ALA A 242 16.42 22.03 -26.36
C ALA A 242 17.38 22.20 -27.53
N LYS A 243 18.70 22.24 -27.24
CA LYS A 243 19.75 22.30 -28.25
C LYS A 243 19.67 21.19 -29.26
N ARG A 244 19.27 19.98 -28.85
CA ARG A 244 19.17 18.82 -29.75
C ARG A 244 17.79 18.64 -30.39
N MET A 245 16.78 19.30 -29.90
CA MET A 245 15.48 19.35 -30.58
C MET A 245 15.55 20.11 -31.92
N ASP A 246 16.49 21.05 -32.05
CA ASP A 246 16.72 21.83 -33.27
C ASP A 246 18.12 21.52 -33.86
N TYR A 247 18.57 20.29 -33.71
CA TYR A 247 19.93 19.90 -34.09
C TYR A 247 20.05 19.76 -35.61
N GLU A 248 21.04 20.46 -36.14
CA GLU A 248 21.60 20.29 -37.47
C GLU A 248 23.12 20.15 -37.38
N ASP A 249 23.68 19.17 -38.08
CA ASP A 249 25.13 19.03 -38.16
C ASP A 249 25.72 19.95 -39.23
N ALA A 250 25.75 21.25 -38.92
CA ALA A 250 26.26 22.27 -39.82
C ALA A 250 27.71 21.98 -40.29
N HIS A 251 28.54 21.36 -39.41
CA HIS A 251 29.91 21.05 -39.76
C HIS A 251 29.99 19.89 -40.77
N ALA A 252 29.24 18.80 -40.54
CA ALA A 252 29.21 17.69 -41.48
C ALA A 252 28.56 18.09 -42.81
N ARG A 253 27.50 18.91 -42.79
CA ARG A 253 26.87 19.46 -43.99
C ARG A 253 27.83 20.34 -44.79
N ALA A 254 28.53 21.28 -44.13
CA ALA A 254 29.51 22.16 -44.77
C ALA A 254 30.68 21.38 -45.36
N ALA A 255 31.15 20.32 -44.64
CA ALA A 255 32.22 19.45 -45.16
C ALA A 255 31.77 18.67 -46.42
N LEU A 256 30.51 18.14 -46.39
CA LEU A 256 29.93 17.43 -47.54
C LEU A 256 29.72 18.37 -48.73
N GLU A 257 29.21 19.59 -48.51
CA GLU A 257 29.03 20.59 -49.54
C GLU A 257 30.33 21.00 -50.19
N LYS A 258 31.41 21.22 -49.39
CA LYS A 258 32.74 21.48 -49.91
C LYS A 258 33.25 20.36 -50.80
N GLN A 259 33.06 19.11 -50.39
CA GLN A 259 33.45 17.95 -51.19
C GLN A 259 32.60 17.87 -52.49
N ARG A 260 31.28 18.13 -52.43
CA ARG A 260 30.35 18.14 -53.58
C ARG A 260 30.75 19.23 -54.58
N ALA A 261 31.04 20.44 -54.11
CA ALA A 261 31.53 21.55 -54.95
C ALA A 261 32.84 21.19 -55.66
N GLY A 262 33.77 20.51 -54.95
CA GLY A 262 35.02 20.06 -55.58
C GLY A 262 34.83 18.98 -56.66
N VAL A 263 33.88 18.06 -56.47
CA VAL A 263 33.53 17.04 -57.46
C VAL A 263 32.84 17.67 -58.67
N ILE A 264 31.89 18.59 -58.46
CA ILE A 264 31.18 19.31 -59.53
C ILE A 264 32.18 20.12 -60.39
N ALA A 265 33.08 20.89 -59.74
CA ALA A 265 34.10 21.67 -60.46
C ALA A 265 35.02 20.76 -61.30
N LYS A 266 35.46 19.61 -60.74
CA LYS A 266 36.32 18.65 -61.44
C LYS A 266 35.57 17.98 -62.58
N LYS A 267 34.35 17.63 -62.40
CA LYS A 267 33.46 17.03 -63.42
C LYS A 267 33.31 17.99 -64.61
N LYS A 268 32.94 19.26 -64.34
CA LYS A 268 32.84 20.29 -65.37
C LYS A 268 34.12 20.43 -66.16
N SER A 269 35.26 20.55 -65.51
CA SER A 269 36.58 20.65 -66.16
C SER A 269 36.91 19.44 -67.04
N LEU A 270 36.52 18.22 -66.64
CA LEU A 270 36.72 17.01 -67.43
C LEU A 270 35.73 16.88 -68.60
N GLU A 271 34.52 17.33 -68.43
CA GLU A 271 33.52 17.43 -69.48
C GLU A 271 33.97 18.36 -70.59
N ASP A 272 34.50 19.56 -70.20
CA ASP A 272 35.09 20.51 -71.13
C ASP A 272 36.31 19.93 -71.87
N GLN A 273 37.15 19.12 -71.17
CA GLN A 273 38.28 18.43 -71.80
C GLN A 273 37.82 17.28 -72.71
N LEU A 274 36.71 16.59 -72.37
CA LEU A 274 36.12 15.52 -73.19
C LEU A 274 35.55 16.12 -74.47
N LEU A 275 34.85 17.24 -74.41
CA LEU A 275 34.35 17.93 -75.59
C LEU A 275 35.47 18.32 -76.56
N ARG A 276 36.59 18.86 -76.06
CA ARG A 276 37.79 19.15 -76.86
C ARG A 276 38.44 17.89 -77.44
N ALA A 277 38.46 16.77 -76.69
CA ALA A 277 38.99 15.54 -77.19
C ALA A 277 38.10 14.89 -78.28
N LEU A 278 36.78 15.11 -78.21
CA LEU A 278 35.84 14.75 -79.26
C LEU A 278 36.01 15.57 -80.53
N GLU A 279 36.14 16.91 -80.41
CA GLU A 279 36.43 17.79 -81.54
C GLU A 279 37.77 17.46 -82.25
N LEU A 280 38.78 17.01 -81.49
CA LEU A 280 40.11 16.65 -82.03
C LEU A 280 40.21 15.17 -82.44
N ASN A 281 39.14 14.38 -82.34
CA ASN A 281 39.07 12.96 -82.65
C ASN A 281 40.11 12.10 -81.93
N ASP A 282 40.52 12.49 -80.68
CA ASP A 282 41.52 11.82 -79.87
C ASP A 282 40.89 10.67 -79.06
N ALA A 283 40.80 9.50 -79.68
CA ALA A 283 40.13 8.35 -79.08
C ALA A 283 40.77 7.83 -77.79
N PRO A 284 42.12 7.73 -77.60
CA PRO A 284 42.79 7.33 -76.37
C PRO A 284 42.50 8.27 -75.20
N LYS A 285 42.53 9.57 -75.46
CA LYS A 285 42.27 10.60 -74.43
C LYS A 285 40.79 10.64 -74.03
N ARG A 286 39.88 10.45 -74.97
CA ARG A 286 38.48 10.34 -74.76
C ARG A 286 38.16 9.16 -73.81
N THR A 287 38.66 7.93 -74.11
CA THR A 287 38.42 6.76 -73.27
C THR A 287 38.96 6.96 -71.84
N LYS A 288 40.14 7.61 -71.73
CA LYS A 288 40.72 7.91 -70.41
C LYS A 288 39.85 8.89 -69.59
N LEU A 289 39.31 9.93 -70.27
CA LEU A 289 38.45 10.93 -69.63
C LEU A 289 37.08 10.34 -69.24
N GLU A 290 36.49 9.54 -70.10
CA GLU A 290 35.23 8.78 -69.83
C GLU A 290 35.40 7.88 -68.59
N ASN A 291 36.52 7.17 -68.47
CA ASN A 291 36.83 6.34 -67.30
C ASN A 291 36.96 7.18 -66.01
N VAL A 292 37.59 8.38 -66.07
CA VAL A 292 37.70 9.26 -64.94
C VAL A 292 36.34 9.85 -64.55
N LEU A 293 35.49 10.22 -65.55
CA LEU A 293 34.14 10.68 -65.30
C LEU A 293 33.24 9.61 -64.69
N ALA A 294 33.39 8.34 -65.13
CA ALA A 294 32.72 7.20 -64.53
C ALA A 294 33.07 7.04 -63.05
N ARG A 295 34.38 7.19 -62.70
CA ARG A 295 34.82 7.19 -61.27
C ARG A 295 34.28 8.35 -60.46
N LEU A 296 34.13 9.53 -61.08
CA LEU A 296 33.52 10.66 -60.41
C LEU A 296 32.03 10.47 -60.13
N ARG A 297 31.28 9.84 -61.04
CA ARG A 297 29.87 9.45 -60.79
C ARG A 297 29.71 8.56 -59.56
N VAL A 298 30.60 7.55 -59.39
CA VAL A 298 30.65 6.74 -58.18
C VAL A 298 31.01 7.58 -56.94
N GLY A 299 31.80 8.65 -57.13
CA GLY A 299 32.08 9.63 -56.07
C GLY A 299 30.84 10.45 -55.68
N GLU A 300 30.05 10.91 -56.65
CA GLU A 300 28.76 11.60 -56.43
C GLU A 300 27.79 10.72 -55.64
N GLU A 301 27.62 9.47 -56.01
CA GLU A 301 26.76 8.52 -55.30
C GLU A 301 27.20 8.29 -53.82
N LYS A 302 28.53 8.35 -53.56
CA LYS A 302 29.04 8.29 -52.17
C LYS A 302 28.71 9.55 -51.37
N LEU A 303 28.75 10.71 -52.03
CA LEU A 303 28.36 11.98 -51.38
C LEU A 303 26.85 12.01 -51.08
N ASP A 304 26.03 11.51 -52.01
CA ASP A 304 24.57 11.39 -51.81
C ASP A 304 24.27 10.44 -50.64
N ARG A 305 24.96 9.29 -50.56
CA ARG A 305 24.84 8.39 -49.39
C ARG A 305 25.32 9.06 -48.12
N GLY A 306 26.35 9.94 -48.19
CA GLY A 306 26.81 10.74 -47.07
C GLY A 306 25.73 11.71 -46.56
N ASP A 307 25.04 12.43 -47.48
CA ASP A 307 23.95 13.34 -47.14
C ASP A 307 22.78 12.60 -46.48
N VAL A 308 22.36 11.48 -47.03
CA VAL A 308 21.33 10.62 -46.44
C VAL A 308 21.71 10.18 -45.01
N LYS A 309 22.99 9.84 -44.79
CA LYS A 309 23.49 9.47 -43.46
C LYS A 309 23.43 10.64 -42.48
N ILE A 310 23.92 11.82 -42.89
CA ILE A 310 23.89 13.03 -42.04
C ILE A 310 22.43 13.34 -41.63
N ARG A 311 21.51 13.38 -42.57
CA ARG A 311 20.08 13.62 -42.31
C ARG A 311 19.50 12.56 -41.38
N ALA A 312 19.89 11.29 -41.52
CA ALA A 312 19.43 10.22 -40.66
C ALA A 312 19.95 10.36 -39.23
N ASP A 313 21.21 10.77 -39.03
CA ASP A 313 21.82 11.01 -37.73
C ASP A 313 21.21 12.26 -37.02
N GLU A 314 20.99 13.34 -37.80
CA GLU A 314 20.27 14.53 -37.32
C GLU A 314 18.85 14.17 -36.88
N MET A 315 18.09 13.42 -37.69
CA MET A 315 16.75 12.98 -37.38
C MET A 315 16.72 12.12 -36.12
N LYS A 316 17.68 11.19 -35.97
CA LYS A 316 17.81 10.36 -34.77
C LYS A 316 18.06 11.20 -33.52
N THR A 317 18.92 12.23 -33.63
CA THR A 317 19.23 13.16 -32.55
C THR A 317 17.99 13.98 -32.14
N ARG A 318 17.23 14.48 -33.12
CA ARG A 318 15.98 15.21 -32.89
C ARG A 318 14.90 14.30 -32.28
N GLN A 319 14.74 13.05 -32.75
CA GLN A 319 13.83 12.08 -32.16
C GLN A 319 14.16 11.87 -30.68
N LEU A 320 15.41 11.60 -30.35
CA LEU A 320 15.87 11.36 -28.98
C LEU A 320 15.57 12.55 -28.06
N ALA A 321 15.89 13.77 -28.52
CA ALA A 321 15.64 14.99 -27.76
C ALA A 321 14.13 15.23 -27.56
N THR A 322 13.31 14.99 -28.60
CA THR A 322 11.85 15.14 -28.53
C THR A 322 11.23 14.17 -27.54
N VAL A 323 11.67 12.90 -27.53
CA VAL A 323 11.25 11.92 -26.50
C VAL A 323 11.62 12.38 -25.10
N CYS A 324 12.86 12.87 -24.90
CA CYS A 324 13.29 13.38 -23.59
C CYS A 324 12.50 14.62 -23.15
N TYR A 325 12.19 15.52 -24.10
CA TYR A 325 11.32 16.68 -23.84
C TYR A 325 9.93 16.26 -23.34
N LEU A 326 9.29 15.30 -24.00
CA LEU A 326 7.98 14.76 -23.59
C LEU A 326 8.05 14.09 -22.20
N ILE A 327 9.14 13.39 -21.90
CA ILE A 327 9.36 12.77 -20.57
C ILE A 327 9.46 13.84 -19.49
N ASP A 328 10.21 14.92 -19.72
CA ASP A 328 10.31 16.02 -18.76
C ASP A 328 9.00 16.83 -18.73
N ARG A 329 8.53 17.35 -19.84
CA ARG A 329 7.41 18.31 -19.87
C ARG A 329 6.09 17.72 -19.40
N LEU A 330 5.84 16.45 -19.66
CA LEU A 330 4.58 15.76 -19.39
C LEU A 330 4.67 14.67 -18.32
N ALA A 331 5.82 14.48 -17.70
CA ALA A 331 6.09 13.37 -16.80
C ALA A 331 5.72 12.00 -17.40
N MET A 332 5.91 11.82 -18.71
CA MET A 332 5.61 10.57 -19.40
C MET A 332 6.55 9.44 -18.95
N ARG A 333 6.09 8.19 -19.04
CA ARG A 333 6.99 7.05 -19.01
C ARG A 333 7.72 6.96 -20.33
N VAL A 334 8.95 6.41 -20.33
CA VAL A 334 9.71 6.27 -21.58
C VAL A 334 8.96 5.42 -22.61
N GLY A 335 8.49 4.26 -22.26
CA GLY A 335 7.91 3.27 -23.18
C GLY A 335 8.99 2.36 -23.76
N ASP A 336 8.66 1.11 -23.93
CA ASP A 336 9.41 0.10 -24.70
C ASP A 336 8.41 -0.62 -25.58
N GLU A 337 8.86 -1.11 -26.72
CA GLU A 337 8.03 -1.97 -27.59
C GLU A 337 7.49 -3.15 -26.80
N LYS A 338 6.30 -3.57 -27.17
CA LYS A 338 5.59 -4.67 -26.57
C LYS A 338 5.61 -5.85 -27.53
N ASP A 339 5.82 -7.04 -26.97
CA ASP A 339 5.61 -8.28 -27.69
C ASP A 339 4.11 -8.44 -28.00
N GLU A 340 3.77 -9.21 -29.03
CA GLU A 340 2.37 -9.48 -29.42
C GLU A 340 1.53 -10.05 -28.26
N ASP A 341 2.18 -10.69 -27.31
CA ASP A 341 1.59 -11.27 -26.10
C ASP A 341 1.36 -10.26 -24.95
N GLU A 342 1.73 -8.99 -25.13
CA GLU A 342 1.56 -7.95 -24.10
C GLU A 342 0.40 -7.02 -24.43
N ALA A 343 -0.20 -6.43 -23.39
CA ALA A 343 -1.20 -5.38 -23.58
C ALA A 343 -0.55 -4.17 -24.28
N ASP A 344 -1.17 -3.70 -25.36
CA ASP A 344 -0.72 -2.51 -26.07
C ASP A 344 -0.86 -1.26 -25.19
N THR A 345 0.25 -0.84 -24.61
CA THR A 345 0.35 0.33 -23.74
C THR A 345 1.55 1.17 -24.14
N VAL A 346 1.33 2.48 -24.24
CA VAL A 346 2.22 3.43 -24.89
C VAL A 346 2.98 4.27 -23.85
N GLY A 347 4.21 4.62 -24.18
CA GLY A 347 5.05 5.62 -23.52
C GLY A 347 5.63 6.61 -24.54
N ALA A 348 6.53 7.50 -24.09
CA ALA A 348 7.03 8.57 -24.95
C ALA A 348 7.74 8.07 -26.22
N SER A 349 8.61 7.03 -26.11
CA SER A 349 9.32 6.44 -27.25
C SER A 349 8.46 5.56 -28.17
N THR A 350 7.31 5.09 -27.68
CA THR A 350 6.40 4.20 -28.42
C THR A 350 5.10 4.89 -28.85
N LEU A 351 5.10 6.24 -28.90
CA LEU A 351 4.00 7.01 -29.46
C LEU A 351 3.83 6.69 -30.94
N ARG A 352 2.57 6.53 -31.36
CA ARG A 352 2.17 6.34 -32.74
C ARG A 352 1.49 7.59 -33.29
N VAL A 353 1.33 7.64 -34.60
CA VAL A 353 0.74 8.79 -35.33
C VAL A 353 -0.63 9.18 -34.76
N GLU A 354 -1.51 8.20 -34.53
CA GLU A 354 -2.86 8.41 -34.01
C GLU A 354 -2.93 8.96 -32.59
N HIS A 355 -1.83 8.84 -31.82
CA HIS A 355 -1.76 9.30 -30.43
C HIS A 355 -1.50 10.79 -30.29
N VAL A 356 -1.18 11.49 -31.38
CA VAL A 356 -0.78 12.90 -31.36
C VAL A 356 -1.62 13.68 -32.37
N ARG A 357 -2.23 14.77 -31.88
CA ARG A 357 -2.94 15.73 -32.73
C ARG A 357 -2.27 17.08 -32.59
N ILE A 358 -1.81 17.63 -33.71
CA ILE A 358 -1.18 18.94 -33.77
C ILE A 358 -2.24 19.93 -34.24
N GLY A 359 -2.72 20.76 -33.29
CA GLY A 359 -3.68 21.82 -33.57
C GLY A 359 -2.98 23.15 -33.90
N ARG A 360 -3.76 24.21 -34.09
CA ARG A 360 -3.26 25.56 -34.36
C ARG A 360 -2.51 26.13 -33.15
N ASP A 361 -3.05 25.91 -31.96
CA ASP A 361 -2.58 26.54 -30.72
C ASP A 361 -2.11 25.53 -29.67
N ASN A 362 -2.21 24.24 -29.96
CA ASN A 362 -1.88 23.18 -29.01
C ASN A 362 -1.41 21.88 -29.69
N VAL A 363 -0.71 21.06 -28.93
CA VAL A 363 -0.45 19.65 -29.25
C VAL A 363 -1.18 18.80 -28.23
N GLU A 364 -2.03 17.89 -28.70
CA GLU A 364 -2.78 16.96 -27.86
C GLU A 364 -2.20 15.56 -27.97
N PHE A 365 -2.17 14.88 -26.82
CA PHE A 365 -1.73 13.50 -26.69
C PHE A 365 -2.88 12.69 -26.09
N ASP A 366 -3.26 11.61 -26.77
CA ASP A 366 -4.36 10.75 -26.36
C ASP A 366 -4.04 9.28 -26.66
N PHE A 367 -3.82 8.48 -25.58
CA PHE A 367 -3.44 7.08 -25.71
C PHE A 367 -3.69 6.29 -24.41
N LEU A 368 -3.60 4.97 -24.50
CA LEU A 368 -3.60 4.09 -23.33
C LEU A 368 -2.17 3.89 -22.82
N GLY A 369 -1.90 4.41 -21.62
CA GLY A 369 -0.64 4.20 -20.93
C GLY A 369 -0.61 2.91 -20.11
N LYS A 370 0.45 2.73 -19.34
CA LYS A 370 0.65 1.54 -18.50
C LYS A 370 -0.60 1.19 -17.68
N ASP A 371 -0.91 -0.10 -17.60
CA ASP A 371 -2.11 -0.67 -16.96
C ASP A 371 -3.41 -0.30 -17.68
N SER A 372 -3.35 0.05 -18.97
CA SER A 372 -4.46 0.50 -19.83
C SER A 372 -5.18 1.74 -19.26
N VAL A 373 -4.44 2.61 -18.61
CA VAL A 373 -4.96 3.86 -18.07
C VAL A 373 -4.95 4.93 -19.16
N GLU A 374 -6.10 5.55 -19.41
CA GLU A 374 -6.23 6.68 -20.31
C GLU A 374 -5.28 7.81 -19.97
N TRP A 375 -4.55 8.28 -20.97
CA TRP A 375 -3.59 9.35 -20.86
C TRP A 375 -3.95 10.44 -21.89
N HIS A 376 -4.56 11.50 -21.41
CA HIS A 376 -4.93 12.65 -22.21
C HIS A 376 -4.29 13.90 -21.65
N LYS A 377 -3.49 14.60 -22.45
CA LYS A 377 -2.91 15.89 -22.10
C LYS A 377 -2.78 16.79 -23.34
N SER A 378 -2.88 18.09 -23.12
CA SER A 378 -2.71 19.12 -24.14
C SER A 378 -1.59 20.08 -23.71
N LEU A 379 -0.71 20.42 -24.64
CA LEU A 379 0.31 21.46 -24.49
C LEU A 379 -0.05 22.64 -25.37
N ARG A 380 -0.17 23.85 -24.78
CA ARG A 380 -0.33 25.08 -25.54
C ARG A 380 0.99 25.40 -26.22
N LEU A 381 0.94 25.82 -27.49
CA LEU A 381 2.11 26.18 -28.27
C LEU A 381 2.69 27.51 -27.76
N ASN A 382 3.85 27.44 -27.13
CA ASN A 382 4.74 28.55 -26.89
C ASN A 382 6.04 28.30 -27.69
N HIS A 383 7.12 29.03 -27.42
CA HIS A 383 8.36 28.92 -28.18
C HIS A 383 8.93 27.50 -28.27
N ASP A 384 9.00 26.80 -27.16
CA ASP A 384 9.57 25.42 -27.08
C ASP A 384 8.60 24.41 -27.66
N GLU A 385 7.31 24.56 -27.41
CA GLU A 385 6.27 23.68 -27.95
C GLU A 385 6.06 23.90 -29.46
N LEU A 386 6.44 25.04 -30.03
CA LEU A 386 6.50 25.24 -31.50
C LEU A 386 7.57 24.35 -32.14
N ILE A 387 8.74 24.24 -31.50
CA ILE A 387 9.80 23.32 -31.94
C ILE A 387 9.33 21.88 -31.83
N LEU A 388 8.65 21.53 -30.72
CA LEU A 388 8.02 20.23 -30.53
C LEU A 388 7.04 19.93 -31.64
N ALA A 389 6.12 20.86 -31.94
CA ALA A 389 5.09 20.67 -32.97
C ALA A 389 5.73 20.45 -34.36
N ARG A 390 6.74 21.26 -34.74
CA ARG A 390 7.52 21.07 -35.96
C ARG A 390 8.17 19.67 -36.02
N ASN A 391 8.86 19.28 -34.94
CA ASN A 391 9.49 17.98 -34.90
C ASN A 391 8.48 16.83 -35.04
N LEU A 392 7.33 16.94 -34.41
CA LEU A 392 6.27 15.94 -34.52
C LEU A 392 5.67 15.90 -35.93
N GLN A 393 5.49 17.07 -36.60
CA GLN A 393 5.06 17.16 -38.03
C GLN A 393 6.06 16.46 -38.94
N ASP A 394 7.35 16.80 -38.81
CA ASP A 394 8.42 16.19 -39.61
C ASP A 394 8.49 14.66 -39.40
N LEU A 395 8.35 14.23 -38.16
CA LEU A 395 8.46 12.81 -37.79
C LEU A 395 7.23 11.98 -38.15
N THR A 396 6.08 12.60 -38.31
CA THR A 396 4.84 11.95 -38.78
C THR A 396 4.65 12.02 -40.28
N HIS A 397 5.42 12.89 -40.96
CA HIS A 397 5.33 13.04 -42.41
C HIS A 397 5.63 11.71 -43.12
N GLY A 398 4.70 11.28 -43.98
CA GLY A 398 4.79 10.02 -44.74
C GLY A 398 4.50 8.75 -43.93
N LYS A 399 4.19 8.86 -42.62
CA LYS A 399 3.76 7.75 -41.78
C LYS A 399 2.24 7.60 -41.75
N GLN A 400 1.78 6.37 -41.53
CA GLN A 400 0.35 6.04 -41.45
C GLN A 400 -0.09 5.81 -40.02
N VAL A 401 -1.40 5.74 -39.81
CA VAL A 401 -1.98 5.30 -38.51
C VAL A 401 -1.43 3.91 -38.15
N GLY A 402 -0.97 3.75 -36.92
CA GLY A 402 -0.30 2.55 -36.44
C GLY A 402 1.23 2.65 -36.44
N ASP A 403 1.82 3.53 -37.26
CA ASP A 403 3.28 3.68 -37.30
C ASP A 403 3.81 4.42 -36.09
N GLN A 404 4.96 3.99 -35.59
CA GLN A 404 5.67 4.67 -34.49
C GLN A 404 6.24 6.01 -34.98
N ILE A 405 6.05 7.05 -34.16
CA ILE A 405 6.66 8.37 -34.41
C ILE A 405 8.18 8.29 -34.26
N PHE A 406 8.65 7.58 -33.21
CA PHE A 406 10.05 7.51 -32.80
C PHE A 406 10.64 6.11 -33.07
N ASP A 407 10.65 5.69 -34.33
CA ASP A 407 11.04 4.35 -34.81
C ASP A 407 12.51 3.97 -34.55
N LYS A 408 13.38 4.95 -34.23
CA LYS A 408 14.83 4.73 -34.01
C LYS A 408 15.26 4.89 -32.53
N ILE A 409 14.29 5.12 -31.62
CA ILE A 409 14.57 5.45 -30.22
C ILE A 409 13.84 4.49 -29.31
N ASP A 410 14.57 3.88 -28.40
CA ASP A 410 14.12 3.04 -27.29
C ASP A 410 14.52 3.61 -25.92
N SER A 411 14.14 2.91 -24.86
CA SER A 411 14.47 3.31 -23.48
C SER A 411 15.99 3.32 -23.21
N THR A 412 16.75 2.48 -23.90
CA THR A 412 18.22 2.39 -23.77
C THR A 412 18.88 3.65 -24.31
N HIS A 413 18.45 4.12 -25.50
CA HIS A 413 18.94 5.36 -26.09
C HIS A 413 18.65 6.57 -25.18
N VAL A 414 17.42 6.66 -24.67
CA VAL A 414 17.01 7.73 -23.74
C VAL A 414 17.85 7.74 -22.48
N ASN A 415 18.00 6.58 -21.83
CA ASN A 415 18.73 6.50 -20.58
C ASN A 415 20.26 6.76 -20.76
N ARG A 416 20.84 6.32 -21.88
CA ARG A 416 22.23 6.63 -22.22
C ARG A 416 22.46 8.11 -22.43
N PHE A 417 21.56 8.78 -23.15
CA PHE A 417 21.64 10.22 -23.38
C PHE A 417 21.51 10.99 -22.07
N LEU A 418 20.48 10.73 -21.28
CA LEU A 418 20.29 11.42 -19.99
C LEU A 418 21.48 11.17 -19.04
N GLY A 419 21.98 9.94 -18.99
CA GLY A 419 23.16 9.56 -18.21
C GLY A 419 24.46 10.24 -18.66
N SER A 420 24.57 10.63 -19.93
CA SER A 420 25.73 11.40 -20.44
C SER A 420 25.72 12.86 -19.97
N ILE A 421 24.55 13.44 -19.68
CA ILE A 421 24.41 14.81 -19.15
C ILE A 421 24.61 14.84 -17.64
N VAL A 422 23.95 13.92 -16.94
CA VAL A 422 24.02 13.75 -15.48
C VAL A 422 24.23 12.26 -15.16
N PRO A 423 25.39 11.87 -14.62
CA PRO A 423 25.68 10.48 -14.31
C PRO A 423 24.60 9.81 -13.44
N GLY A 424 24.08 8.69 -13.92
CA GLY A 424 23.02 7.91 -13.25
C GLY A 424 21.59 8.42 -13.46
N LEU A 425 21.39 9.49 -14.25
CA LEU A 425 20.06 9.97 -14.62
C LEU A 425 19.40 9.02 -15.62
N THR A 426 18.13 8.72 -15.39
CA THR A 426 17.28 7.91 -16.27
C THR A 426 15.89 8.57 -16.41
N ALA A 427 15.15 8.21 -17.43
CA ALA A 427 13.78 8.67 -17.68
C ALA A 427 12.87 8.54 -16.45
N LYS A 428 13.03 7.47 -15.65
CA LYS A 428 12.24 7.24 -14.44
C LYS A 428 12.44 8.30 -13.36
N VAL A 429 13.62 8.91 -13.30
CA VAL A 429 13.97 9.92 -12.28
C VAL A 429 13.11 11.17 -12.44
N PHE A 430 12.79 11.56 -13.66
CA PHE A 430 11.92 12.73 -13.93
C PHE A 430 10.56 12.63 -13.24
N ARG A 431 9.95 11.45 -13.23
CA ARG A 431 8.66 11.27 -12.54
C ARG A 431 8.79 11.43 -11.02
N THR A 432 9.92 11.01 -10.44
CA THR A 432 10.18 11.21 -9.01
C THR A 432 10.42 12.70 -8.72
N TYR A 433 11.18 13.37 -9.58
CA TYR A 433 11.42 14.81 -9.53
C TYR A 433 10.09 15.58 -9.62
N HIS A 434 9.32 15.39 -10.68
CA HIS A 434 8.06 16.12 -10.89
C HIS A 434 7.02 15.86 -9.79
N ALA A 435 6.89 14.62 -9.31
CA ALA A 435 5.99 14.30 -8.23
C ALA A 435 6.39 15.00 -6.92
N THR A 436 7.68 15.00 -6.61
CA THR A 436 8.22 15.66 -5.41
C THR A 436 8.11 17.19 -5.51
N HIS A 437 8.45 17.74 -6.68
CA HIS A 437 8.35 19.16 -6.95
C HIS A 437 6.91 19.68 -6.87
N ALA A 438 5.93 18.93 -7.43
CA ALA A 438 4.50 19.28 -7.36
C ALA A 438 4.01 19.37 -5.91
N VAL A 439 4.42 18.41 -5.05
CA VAL A 439 4.09 18.45 -3.62
C VAL A 439 4.72 19.67 -2.94
N ARG A 440 6.00 19.95 -3.23
CA ARG A 440 6.69 21.11 -2.66
C ARG A 440 6.02 22.41 -3.09
N ALA A 441 5.77 22.59 -4.38
CA ALA A 441 5.10 23.78 -4.93
C ALA A 441 3.69 23.98 -4.34
N TYR A 442 2.95 22.90 -4.10
CA TYR A 442 1.67 22.97 -3.41
C TYR A 442 1.82 23.46 -1.97
N PHE A 443 2.78 22.92 -1.22
CA PHE A 443 3.03 23.36 0.14
C PHE A 443 3.54 24.81 0.23
N GLU A 444 4.30 25.27 -0.74
CA GLU A 444 4.72 26.68 -0.81
C GLU A 444 3.55 27.62 -1.03
N ARG A 445 2.55 27.20 -1.81
CA ARG A 445 1.35 27.97 -2.13
C ARG A 445 0.29 27.89 -1.03
N GLU A 446 0.00 26.68 -0.52
CA GLU A 446 -1.14 26.36 0.33
C GLU A 446 -0.74 25.73 1.69
N GLY A 447 0.54 25.50 1.90
CA GLY A 447 1.03 24.78 3.08
C GLY A 447 1.23 25.62 4.33
N ASN A 448 0.93 26.92 4.29
CA ASN A 448 1.04 27.79 5.45
C ASN A 448 -0.12 27.57 6.42
N VAL A 449 -0.03 26.51 7.22
CA VAL A 449 -1.05 26.11 8.20
C VAL A 449 -0.51 26.40 9.60
N PRO A 450 -1.27 27.07 10.48
CA PRO A 450 -0.84 27.36 11.85
C PRO A 450 -0.47 26.08 12.62
N ASN A 451 0.55 26.18 13.48
CA ASN A 451 1.01 25.04 14.27
C ASN A 451 -0.04 24.49 15.24
N ASP A 452 -0.94 25.33 15.71
CA ASP A 452 -2.08 24.98 16.57
C ASP A 452 -3.32 24.53 15.79
N ALA A 453 -3.29 24.60 14.45
CA ALA A 453 -4.40 24.11 13.63
C ALA A 453 -4.66 22.62 13.86
N PRO A 454 -5.93 22.18 13.82
CA PRO A 454 -6.27 20.77 13.99
C PRO A 454 -5.62 19.86 12.98
N ASN A 455 -5.22 18.66 13.42
CA ASN A 455 -4.55 17.68 12.54
C ASN A 455 -5.35 17.33 11.27
N TYR A 456 -6.69 17.39 11.30
CA TYR A 456 -7.48 17.06 10.11
C TYR A 456 -7.34 18.11 9.00
N GLN A 457 -7.11 19.38 9.31
CA GLN A 457 -6.82 20.42 8.32
C GLN A 457 -5.44 20.17 7.68
N LYS A 458 -4.40 19.94 8.50
CA LYS A 458 -3.05 19.61 8.05
C LYS A 458 -3.03 18.36 7.19
N GLU A 459 -3.77 17.34 7.59
CA GLU A 459 -3.91 16.10 6.82
C GLU A 459 -4.61 16.33 5.46
N CYS A 460 -5.59 17.20 5.41
CA CYS A 460 -6.27 17.59 4.17
C CYS A 460 -5.29 18.28 3.20
N VAL A 461 -4.55 19.26 3.67
CA VAL A 461 -3.51 19.96 2.89
C VAL A 461 -2.48 18.97 2.36
N ALA A 462 -1.97 18.07 3.19
CA ALA A 462 -1.01 17.07 2.77
C ALA A 462 -1.56 16.07 1.73
N LYS A 463 -2.85 15.70 1.83
CA LYS A 463 -3.52 14.86 0.83
C LYS A 463 -3.75 15.59 -0.48
N LEU A 464 -4.05 16.87 -0.45
CA LEU A 464 -4.17 17.70 -1.65
C LEU A 464 -2.82 17.91 -2.32
N ALA A 465 -1.75 18.12 -1.57
CA ALA A 465 -0.40 18.13 -2.11
C ALA A 465 -0.05 16.80 -2.83
N ASN A 466 -0.41 15.67 -2.23
CA ASN A 466 -0.25 14.37 -2.89
C ASN A 466 -1.13 14.22 -4.15
N LEU A 467 -2.32 14.83 -4.17
CA LEU A 467 -3.18 14.84 -5.36
C LEU A 467 -2.48 15.53 -6.54
N GLU A 468 -1.79 16.65 -6.32
CA GLU A 468 -1.01 17.31 -7.38
C GLU A 468 0.02 16.36 -8.00
N ALA A 469 0.75 15.62 -7.19
CA ALA A 469 1.68 14.61 -7.69
C ALA A 469 0.98 13.47 -8.47
N ALA A 470 -0.22 13.08 -8.02
CA ALA A 470 -1.00 12.06 -8.72
C ALA A 470 -1.53 12.55 -10.07
N VAL A 471 -1.92 13.83 -10.17
CA VAL A 471 -2.33 14.50 -11.42
C VAL A 471 -1.16 14.62 -12.39
N VAL A 472 -0.02 15.13 -11.94
CA VAL A 472 1.19 15.26 -12.76
C VAL A 472 1.62 13.92 -13.33
N CYS A 473 1.63 12.88 -12.49
CA CYS A 473 2.01 11.52 -12.89
C CYS A 473 0.89 10.71 -13.56
N ASN A 474 -0.30 11.27 -13.74
CA ASN A 474 -1.47 10.59 -14.30
C ASN A 474 -1.79 9.26 -13.58
N HIS A 475 -1.79 9.28 -12.25
CA HIS A 475 -2.15 8.10 -11.45
C HIS A 475 -3.68 7.95 -11.36
N LYS A 476 -4.34 7.89 -12.50
CA LYS A 476 -5.80 7.67 -12.58
C LYS A 476 -6.19 6.30 -12.06
N ARG A 477 -7.43 6.19 -11.64
CA ARG A 477 -8.09 4.93 -11.24
C ARG A 477 -9.55 4.97 -11.66
N THR A 478 -10.14 3.82 -11.90
CA THR A 478 -11.60 3.69 -11.97
C THR A 478 -12.19 3.94 -10.59
N PRO A 479 -13.16 4.85 -10.44
CA PRO A 479 -13.84 5.06 -9.16
C PRO A 479 -14.45 3.75 -8.63
N PRO A 480 -14.46 3.52 -7.30
CA PRO A 480 -15.13 2.36 -6.71
C PRO A 480 -16.60 2.30 -7.11
N LYS A 481 -17.15 1.11 -7.33
CA LYS A 481 -18.55 0.90 -7.74
C LYS A 481 -19.56 1.62 -6.85
N ASN A 482 -19.29 1.66 -5.56
CA ASN A 482 -20.14 2.33 -4.54
C ASN A 482 -19.73 3.79 -4.26
N TRP A 483 -18.92 4.43 -5.14
CA TRP A 483 -18.42 5.78 -4.90
C TRP A 483 -19.56 6.81 -4.79
N ILE A 484 -20.54 6.74 -5.71
CA ILE A 484 -21.70 7.66 -5.72
C ILE A 484 -22.50 7.53 -4.41
N GLU A 485 -22.77 6.30 -3.99
CA GLU A 485 -23.49 6.04 -2.74
C GLU A 485 -22.74 6.56 -1.51
N ASN A 486 -21.41 6.33 -1.46
CA ASN A 486 -20.56 6.82 -0.39
C ASN A 486 -20.46 8.35 -0.38
N LEU A 487 -20.45 8.99 -1.54
CA LEU A 487 -20.48 10.44 -1.65
C LEU A 487 -21.79 11.00 -1.11
N ALA A 488 -22.93 10.45 -1.53
CA ALA A 488 -24.25 10.85 -1.06
C ALA A 488 -24.39 10.71 0.47
N LYS A 489 -23.87 9.59 1.04
CA LYS A 489 -23.83 9.40 2.51
C LYS A 489 -23.04 10.51 3.21
N ARG A 490 -21.89 10.93 2.64
CA ARG A 490 -21.08 12.03 3.20
C ARG A 490 -21.79 13.38 3.08
N GLU A 491 -22.46 13.64 1.97
CA GLU A 491 -23.24 14.87 1.78
C GLU A 491 -24.38 14.97 2.79
N VAL A 492 -25.13 13.89 2.98
CA VAL A 492 -26.19 13.80 4.01
C VAL A 492 -25.60 13.99 5.40
N GLU A 493 -24.45 13.40 5.71
CA GLU A 493 -23.79 13.58 7.02
C GLU A 493 -23.37 15.05 7.26
N VAL A 494 -22.81 15.73 6.24
CA VAL A 494 -22.47 17.16 6.35
C VAL A 494 -23.73 17.99 6.59
N GLN A 495 -24.82 17.72 5.88
CA GLN A 495 -26.10 18.41 6.09
C GLN A 495 -26.66 18.13 7.47
N ARG A 496 -26.62 16.87 7.93
CA ARG A 496 -27.05 16.50 9.30
C ARG A 496 -26.24 17.22 10.37
N LEU A 497 -24.91 17.29 10.19
CA LEU A 497 -24.05 18.01 11.13
C LEU A 497 -24.35 19.50 11.12
N ARG A 498 -24.57 20.11 9.96
CA ARG A 498 -24.95 21.53 9.86
C ARG A 498 -26.29 21.83 10.54
N ALA A 499 -27.27 20.92 10.40
CA ALA A 499 -28.57 21.04 11.06
C ALA A 499 -28.49 20.82 12.58
N ALA A 500 -27.48 20.06 13.08
CA ALA A 500 -27.32 19.77 14.50
C ALA A 500 -26.54 20.87 15.26
N LYS A 501 -26.80 22.13 14.93
CA LYS A 501 -26.19 23.26 15.64
C LYS A 501 -26.56 23.20 17.13
N PRO A 502 -25.59 23.31 18.06
CA PRO A 502 -25.88 23.25 19.47
C PRO A 502 -26.77 24.41 19.92
N ASP A 503 -27.75 24.10 20.71
CA ASP A 503 -28.59 25.14 21.35
C ASP A 503 -27.81 25.77 22.51
N VAL A 504 -27.05 26.78 22.16
CA VAL A 504 -26.17 27.52 23.08
C VAL A 504 -27.01 28.18 24.17
N SER A 505 -28.30 28.54 23.90
CA SER A 505 -29.19 29.18 24.87
C SER A 505 -29.50 28.27 26.06
N LYS A 506 -29.66 26.95 25.82
CA LYS A 506 -29.82 25.94 26.88
C LYS A 506 -28.59 25.78 27.76
N LEU A 507 -27.42 25.92 27.19
CA LEU A 507 -26.16 25.88 27.95
C LEU A 507 -25.97 27.16 28.76
N GLN A 508 -26.29 28.31 28.17
CA GLN A 508 -26.26 29.61 28.86
C GLN A 508 -27.27 29.68 30.00
N ALA A 509 -28.47 29.10 29.82
CA ALA A 509 -29.48 29.04 30.85
C ALA A 509 -29.04 28.29 32.13
N GLN A 510 -28.01 27.44 32.04
CA GLN A 510 -27.43 26.74 33.20
C GLN A 510 -26.51 27.63 34.05
N ILE A 511 -26.09 28.78 33.57
CA ILE A 511 -25.16 29.69 34.26
C ILE A 511 -25.85 30.34 35.44
N ALA A 512 -27.01 30.97 35.24
CA ALA A 512 -27.75 31.71 36.28
C ALA A 512 -28.11 30.86 37.54
N PRO A 513 -28.55 29.57 37.40
CA PRO A 513 -28.77 28.71 38.59
C PRO A 513 -27.46 28.42 39.35
N ARG A 514 -26.34 28.34 38.68
CA ARG A 514 -25.02 28.10 39.31
C ARG A 514 -24.50 29.36 39.98
N GLU A 515 -24.70 30.52 39.41
CA GLU A 515 -24.39 31.81 40.01
C GLU A 515 -25.21 32.01 41.29
N LYS A 516 -26.52 31.75 41.25
CA LYS A 516 -27.38 31.78 42.42
C LYS A 516 -27.00 30.79 43.52
N SER A 517 -26.46 29.59 43.09
CA SER A 517 -25.94 28.59 44.04
C SER A 517 -24.65 29.04 44.71
N LEU A 518 -23.76 29.69 43.92
CA LEU A 518 -22.53 30.29 44.45
C LEU A 518 -22.82 31.43 45.42
N GLU A 519 -23.78 32.30 45.07
CA GLU A 519 -24.24 33.42 45.92
C GLU A 519 -24.78 32.91 47.25
N LYS A 520 -25.64 31.85 47.22
CA LYS A 520 -26.12 31.19 48.43
C LYS A 520 -24.98 30.59 49.26
N LEU A 521 -23.95 30.05 48.61
CA LEU A 521 -22.79 29.50 49.32
C LEU A 521 -21.96 30.62 49.94
N LEU A 522 -21.79 31.74 49.24
CA LEU A 522 -21.10 32.92 49.79
C LEU A 522 -21.80 33.51 51.02
N ALA A 523 -23.15 33.50 51.02
CA ALA A 523 -23.95 33.93 52.16
C ALA A 523 -23.91 32.94 53.37
N ALA A 524 -23.54 31.67 53.11
CA ALA A 524 -23.58 30.62 54.12
C ALA A 524 -22.22 30.41 54.84
N ARG A 525 -21.56 31.48 55.23
CA ARG A 525 -20.29 31.42 55.96
C ARG A 525 -20.47 30.72 57.32
N PRO A 526 -19.58 29.79 57.70
CA PRO A 526 -19.71 29.07 58.96
C PRO A 526 -19.69 29.97 60.19
N ASP A 527 -20.69 29.77 61.03
CA ASP A 527 -20.76 30.43 62.34
C ASP A 527 -19.95 29.66 63.38
N SER A 528 -18.85 30.23 63.81
CA SER A 528 -17.90 29.59 64.72
C SER A 528 -18.49 29.38 66.14
N GLN A 529 -19.41 30.25 66.61
CA GLN A 529 -20.04 30.11 67.95
C GLN A 529 -20.99 28.90 67.98
N LYS A 530 -21.72 28.68 66.91
CA LYS A 530 -22.64 27.55 66.75
C LYS A 530 -21.89 26.20 66.65
N LEU A 531 -20.72 26.21 66.04
CA LEU A 531 -19.86 25.04 65.98
C LEU A 531 -19.23 24.67 67.30
N GLN A 532 -18.91 25.65 68.15
CA GLN A 532 -18.35 25.45 69.47
C GLN A 532 -19.36 24.80 70.43
N ALA A 533 -20.59 25.25 70.46
CA ALA A 533 -21.67 24.64 71.21
C ALA A 533 -21.94 23.17 70.82
N GLN A 534 -21.76 22.83 69.54
CA GLN A 534 -21.82 21.42 69.08
C GLN A 534 -20.69 20.54 69.61
N VAL A 535 -19.49 21.08 69.76
CA VAL A 535 -18.34 20.34 70.37
C VAL A 535 -18.63 19.97 71.81
N GLU A 536 -19.18 20.84 72.58
CA GLU A 536 -19.56 20.60 73.98
C GLU A 536 -20.62 19.50 74.12
N ALA A 537 -21.68 19.54 73.36
CA ALA A 537 -22.74 18.54 73.37
C ALA A 537 -22.25 17.14 72.90
N ARG A 538 -21.29 17.09 72.03
CA ARG A 538 -20.70 15.81 71.52
C ARG A 538 -19.70 15.21 72.50
N THR A 539 -19.05 16.02 73.37
CA THR A 539 -18.17 15.56 74.42
C THR A 539 -18.92 14.71 75.45
N GLU A 540 -20.11 15.14 75.82
CA GLU A 540 -21.00 14.36 76.73
C GLU A 540 -21.47 13.04 76.07
N ALA A 541 -21.82 13.06 74.79
CA ALA A 541 -22.27 11.85 74.07
C ALA A 541 -21.15 10.77 73.96
N LEU A 542 -19.88 11.18 73.84
CA LEU A 542 -18.75 10.27 73.78
C LEU A 542 -18.51 9.55 75.12
N GLN A 543 -18.72 10.21 76.24
CA GLN A 543 -18.60 9.59 77.55
C GLN A 543 -19.63 8.48 77.75
N LYS A 544 -20.86 8.63 77.23
CA LYS A 544 -21.91 7.60 77.28
C LYS A 544 -21.64 6.40 76.38
N ALA A 545 -21.05 6.65 75.20
CA ALA A 545 -20.76 5.59 74.24
C ALA A 545 -19.54 4.71 74.61
N ARG A 546 -18.54 5.24 75.31
CA ARG A 546 -17.36 4.48 75.79
C ARG A 546 -17.72 3.40 76.81
N ALA A 547 -18.81 3.56 77.58
CA ALA A 547 -19.29 2.55 78.52
C ALA A 547 -19.86 1.28 77.86
N ALA A 548 -20.24 1.36 76.60
CA ALA A 548 -20.82 0.23 75.86
C ALA A 548 -19.81 -0.67 75.15
N GLN A 549 -18.50 -0.36 75.21
CA GLN A 549 -17.46 -0.98 74.41
C GLN A 549 -16.94 -2.33 74.95
N ALA A 550 -17.33 -2.73 76.14
CA ALA A 550 -16.76 -3.91 76.86
C ALA A 550 -17.30 -5.29 76.38
N THR A 551 -18.12 -5.33 75.31
CA THR A 551 -18.83 -6.59 74.99
C THR A 551 -18.47 -7.26 73.66
N LEU A 552 -17.31 -6.97 73.07
CA LEU A 552 -17.02 -7.34 71.66
C LEU A 552 -16.06 -8.51 71.37
N PRO A 553 -15.57 -9.39 72.31
CA PRO A 553 -14.53 -10.39 71.97
C PRO A 553 -15.01 -11.57 71.05
N LYS A 554 -16.29 -11.87 70.99
CA LYS A 554 -16.77 -13.11 70.34
C LYS A 554 -16.81 -13.13 68.80
N LEU A 555 -16.47 -12.03 68.15
CA LEU A 555 -16.52 -11.95 66.67
C LEU A 555 -15.17 -12.20 65.99
N ASP A 556 -14.06 -12.26 66.77
CA ASP A 556 -12.74 -12.51 66.22
C ASP A 556 -12.53 -13.93 65.75
N GLU A 557 -13.11 -14.94 66.44
CA GLU A 557 -13.00 -16.36 66.11
C GLU A 557 -13.59 -16.68 64.72
N THR A 558 -14.70 -16.00 64.36
CA THR A 558 -15.40 -16.28 63.09
C THR A 558 -14.64 -15.75 61.89
N ILE A 559 -13.89 -14.64 62.02
CA ILE A 559 -13.11 -14.06 60.92
C ILE A 559 -11.84 -14.86 60.71
N GLN A 560 -11.18 -15.30 61.75
CA GLN A 560 -9.97 -16.08 61.66
C GLN A 560 -10.20 -17.44 60.95
N ALA A 561 -11.36 -18.11 61.22
CA ALA A 561 -11.75 -19.31 60.52
C ALA A 561 -11.93 -19.09 58.99
N ARG A 562 -12.48 -17.94 58.59
CA ARG A 562 -12.72 -17.61 57.15
C ARG A 562 -11.43 -17.19 56.44
N GLN A 563 -10.47 -16.55 57.14
CA GLN A 563 -9.16 -16.22 56.57
C GLN A 563 -8.38 -17.50 56.22
N VAL A 564 -8.35 -18.46 57.16
CA VAL A 564 -7.69 -19.75 56.93
C VAL A 564 -8.32 -20.50 55.76
N ALA A 565 -9.67 -20.44 55.60
CA ALA A 565 -10.35 -21.06 54.47
C ALA A 565 -9.99 -20.42 53.11
N LEU A 566 -9.81 -19.10 53.05
CA LEU A 566 -9.37 -18.39 51.85
C LEU A 566 -7.91 -18.70 51.49
N GLU A 567 -7.00 -18.77 52.50
CA GLU A 567 -5.62 -19.14 52.32
C GLU A 567 -5.48 -20.55 51.72
N HIS A 568 -6.27 -21.53 52.21
CA HIS A 568 -6.34 -22.87 51.62
C HIS A 568 -6.77 -22.87 50.15
N LEU A 569 -7.74 -22.06 49.79
CA LEU A 569 -8.20 -21.95 48.40
C LEU A 569 -7.15 -21.26 47.51
N LEU A 570 -6.45 -20.26 48.01
CA LEU A 570 -5.38 -19.57 47.27
C LEU A 570 -4.17 -20.49 47.03
N ALA A 571 -3.79 -21.27 48.06
CA ALA A 571 -2.71 -22.26 47.95
C ALA A 571 -3.03 -23.40 46.96
N ALA A 572 -4.31 -23.65 46.69
CA ALA A 572 -4.73 -24.63 45.71
C ALA A 572 -4.68 -24.11 44.25
N LEU A 573 -4.55 -22.81 44.04
CA LEU A 573 -4.65 -22.22 42.67
C LEU A 573 -3.43 -22.57 41.80
N GLU A 574 -2.22 -22.39 42.35
CA GLU A 574 -0.98 -22.58 41.60
C GLU A 574 -0.79 -24.03 41.10
N PRO A 575 -1.01 -25.08 41.94
CA PRO A 575 -0.91 -26.46 41.48
C PRO A 575 -2.00 -26.82 40.43
N VAL A 576 -3.19 -26.20 40.51
CA VAL A 576 -4.24 -26.41 39.50
C VAL A 576 -3.89 -25.74 38.19
N GLU A 577 -3.31 -24.56 38.22
CA GLU A 577 -2.82 -23.87 37.01
C GLU A 577 -1.67 -24.66 36.36
N ALA A 578 -0.72 -25.13 37.15
CA ALA A 578 0.41 -25.93 36.65
C ALA A 578 -0.05 -27.26 36.04
N ALA A 579 -1.02 -27.94 36.68
CA ALA A 579 -1.60 -29.16 36.14
C ALA A 579 -2.38 -28.93 34.84
N ALA A 580 -3.13 -27.85 34.78
CA ALA A 580 -3.86 -27.45 33.58
C ALA A 580 -2.93 -27.16 32.39
N GLN A 581 -1.85 -26.42 32.62
CA GLN A 581 -0.83 -26.13 31.62
C GLN A 581 -0.07 -27.40 31.21
N GLY A 582 0.26 -28.27 32.16
CA GLY A 582 0.95 -29.54 31.88
C GLY A 582 0.16 -30.46 30.95
N VAL A 583 -1.15 -30.59 31.17
CA VAL A 583 -2.04 -31.41 30.32
C VAL A 583 -2.17 -30.79 28.92
N LEU A 584 -2.31 -29.48 28.85
CA LEU A 584 -2.42 -28.76 27.59
C LEU A 584 -1.12 -28.89 26.76
N LYS A 585 0.04 -28.68 27.39
CA LYS A 585 1.37 -28.80 26.78
C LYS A 585 1.63 -30.21 26.21
N LYS A 586 1.19 -31.26 26.95
CA LYS A 586 1.29 -32.65 26.45
C LYS A 586 0.45 -32.86 25.18
N LYS A 587 -0.76 -32.33 25.12
CA LYS A 587 -1.64 -32.46 23.94
C LYS A 587 -1.16 -31.60 22.76
N GLN A 588 -0.63 -30.43 23.05
CA GLN A 588 0.01 -29.58 22.04
C GLN A 588 1.26 -30.25 21.43
N ALA A 589 2.09 -30.89 22.28
CA ALA A 589 3.26 -31.66 21.81
C ALA A 589 2.84 -32.86 20.94
N ALA A 590 1.75 -33.54 21.30
CA ALA A 590 1.20 -34.63 20.48
C ALA A 590 0.66 -34.13 19.12
N LEU A 591 0.00 -32.99 19.10
CA LEU A 591 -0.44 -32.32 17.87
C LEU A 591 0.76 -31.93 17.00
N ALA A 592 1.77 -31.29 17.58
CA ALA A 592 2.99 -30.88 16.89
C ALA A 592 3.76 -32.07 16.28
N ARG A 593 3.76 -33.23 16.97
CA ARG A 593 4.33 -34.48 16.41
C ARG A 593 3.57 -34.98 15.18
N LEU A 594 2.24 -34.88 15.19
CA LEU A 594 1.40 -35.23 14.03
C LEU A 594 1.60 -34.25 12.89
N GLU A 595 1.74 -32.96 13.16
CA GLU A 595 1.95 -31.91 12.16
C GLU A 595 3.32 -32.00 11.46
N LYS A 596 4.35 -32.49 12.19
CA LYS A 596 5.70 -32.75 11.63
C LYS A 596 5.79 -34.02 10.77
N GLN A 597 4.78 -34.89 10.77
CA GLN A 597 4.79 -36.10 9.95
C GLN A 597 4.45 -35.77 8.49
N LYS A 598 5.26 -36.24 7.56
CA LYS A 598 4.95 -36.12 6.13
C LYS A 598 3.60 -36.78 5.82
N PRO A 599 2.66 -36.08 5.19
CA PRO A 599 1.38 -36.67 4.84
C PRO A 599 1.56 -37.85 3.86
N PRO A 600 0.95 -39.00 4.12
CA PRO A 600 1.13 -40.17 3.29
C PRO A 600 0.53 -39.99 1.90
N LYS A 601 1.23 -40.46 0.86
CA LYS A 601 0.84 -40.30 -0.54
C LYS A 601 -0.43 -41.12 -0.93
N LYS A 602 -0.76 -42.20 -0.20
CA LYS A 602 -1.93 -43.02 -0.50
C LYS A 602 -3.23 -42.39 0.04
N LYS A 603 -4.22 -42.24 -0.82
CA LYS A 603 -5.51 -41.53 -0.58
C LYS A 603 -6.22 -41.95 0.73
N LYS A 604 -6.32 -43.27 1.02
CA LYS A 604 -6.89 -43.77 2.29
C LYS A 604 -6.05 -43.38 3.51
N ALA A 605 -4.72 -43.48 3.42
CA ALA A 605 -3.83 -43.12 4.51
C ALA A 605 -3.81 -41.62 4.77
N LEU A 606 -3.92 -40.80 3.71
CA LEU A 606 -4.03 -39.37 3.82
C LEU A 606 -5.33 -38.91 4.50
N ALA A 607 -6.43 -39.57 4.21
CA ALA A 607 -7.72 -39.33 4.87
C ALA A 607 -7.61 -39.61 6.38
N VAL A 608 -7.00 -40.75 6.75
CA VAL A 608 -6.76 -41.12 8.15
C VAL A 608 -5.83 -40.09 8.84
N TYR A 609 -4.76 -39.69 8.18
CA TYR A 609 -3.86 -38.63 8.69
C TYR A 609 -4.59 -37.31 8.93
N LYS A 610 -5.36 -36.84 7.96
CA LYS A 610 -6.17 -35.61 8.10
C LYS A 610 -7.20 -35.73 9.23
N LYS A 611 -7.84 -36.90 9.37
CA LYS A 611 -8.77 -37.16 10.46
C LYS A 611 -8.06 -37.10 11.81
N ARG A 612 -6.91 -37.77 11.95
CA ARG A 612 -6.10 -37.74 13.19
C ARG A 612 -5.65 -36.32 13.54
N LEU A 613 -5.18 -35.53 12.56
CA LEU A 613 -4.76 -34.16 12.76
C LEU A 613 -5.93 -33.29 13.25
N ARG A 614 -7.10 -33.44 12.60
CA ARG A 614 -8.33 -32.73 13.01
C ARG A 614 -8.78 -33.12 14.43
N THR A 615 -8.71 -34.40 14.76
CA THR A 615 -9.03 -34.88 16.11
C THR A 615 -8.08 -34.37 17.17
N ALA A 616 -6.75 -34.33 16.87
CA ALA A 616 -5.77 -33.80 17.79
C ALA A 616 -5.95 -32.27 18.01
N ARG A 617 -6.23 -31.51 16.95
CA ARG A 617 -6.56 -30.07 17.05
C ARG A 617 -7.80 -29.82 17.91
N LYS A 618 -8.86 -30.64 17.66
CA LYS A 618 -10.08 -30.56 18.47
C LYS A 618 -9.80 -30.88 19.93
N ALA A 619 -9.01 -31.93 20.21
CA ALA A 619 -8.63 -32.32 21.57
C ALA A 619 -7.80 -31.26 22.29
N VAL A 620 -6.93 -30.51 21.62
CA VAL A 620 -6.22 -29.36 22.19
C VAL A 620 -7.19 -28.25 22.55
N ALA A 621 -8.06 -27.87 21.61
CA ALA A 621 -9.06 -26.81 21.82
C ALA A 621 -10.04 -27.14 22.95
N GLU A 622 -10.54 -28.39 23.00
CA GLU A 622 -11.43 -28.85 24.06
C GLU A 622 -10.72 -28.89 25.43
N THR A 623 -9.44 -29.30 25.45
CA THR A 623 -8.66 -29.30 26.68
C THR A 623 -8.43 -27.88 27.19
N GLN A 624 -8.12 -26.96 26.29
CA GLN A 624 -7.97 -25.55 26.64
C GLN A 624 -9.27 -25.00 27.23
N LYS A 625 -10.39 -25.22 26.54
CA LYS A 625 -11.72 -24.81 27.02
C LYS A 625 -12.08 -25.39 28.38
N THR A 626 -11.72 -26.69 28.60
CA THR A 626 -11.98 -27.36 29.87
C THR A 626 -11.10 -26.81 30.99
N ASN A 627 -9.81 -26.55 30.70
CA ASN A 627 -8.87 -25.97 31.66
C ASN A 627 -9.29 -24.55 32.04
N ASP A 628 -9.66 -23.75 31.04
CA ASP A 628 -10.14 -22.37 31.25
C ASP A 628 -11.41 -22.37 32.13
N ALA A 629 -12.33 -23.33 31.88
CA ALA A 629 -13.53 -23.46 32.68
C ALA A 629 -13.24 -23.90 34.15
N LYS A 630 -12.26 -24.81 34.35
CA LYS A 630 -11.84 -25.23 35.70
C LYS A 630 -11.15 -24.09 36.46
N LEU A 631 -10.24 -23.41 35.81
CA LEU A 631 -9.58 -22.24 36.37
C LEU A 631 -10.56 -21.11 36.69
N LYS A 632 -11.52 -20.89 35.79
CA LYS A 632 -12.58 -19.90 36.01
C LYS A 632 -13.40 -20.25 37.27
N ARG A 633 -13.83 -21.52 37.42
CA ARG A 633 -14.57 -21.95 38.60
C ARG A 633 -13.76 -21.79 39.89
N LEU A 634 -12.47 -22.19 39.90
CA LEU A 634 -11.61 -22.01 41.07
C LEU A 634 -11.44 -20.54 41.44
N LYS A 635 -11.24 -19.67 40.43
CA LYS A 635 -11.19 -18.23 40.61
C LYS A 635 -12.52 -17.64 41.12
N GLU A 636 -13.65 -18.23 40.69
CA GLU A 636 -15.00 -17.87 41.20
C GLU A 636 -15.18 -18.31 42.66
N TYR A 637 -14.67 -19.51 43.08
CA TYR A 637 -14.67 -19.97 44.48
C TYR A 637 -13.81 -19.08 45.34
N ILE A 638 -12.61 -18.72 44.89
CA ILE A 638 -11.72 -17.76 45.57
C ILE A 638 -12.42 -16.40 45.71
N ALA A 639 -13.07 -15.92 44.64
CA ALA A 639 -13.80 -14.65 44.68
C ALA A 639 -15.00 -14.73 45.65
N SER A 640 -15.71 -15.88 45.71
CA SER A 640 -16.80 -16.13 46.63
C SER A 640 -16.34 -16.22 48.09
N ALA A 641 -15.21 -16.95 48.36
CA ALA A 641 -14.62 -17.02 49.67
C ALA A 641 -14.11 -15.65 50.13
N ARG A 642 -13.51 -14.88 49.24
CA ARG A 642 -13.11 -13.50 49.47
C ARG A 642 -14.31 -12.61 49.82
N LYS A 643 -15.39 -12.75 49.05
CA LYS A 643 -16.66 -12.03 49.30
C LYS A 643 -17.28 -12.46 50.65
N ALA A 644 -17.19 -13.74 51.03
CA ALA A 644 -17.67 -14.24 52.34
C ALA A 644 -16.80 -13.81 53.52
N LEU A 645 -15.46 -13.69 53.35
CA LEU A 645 -14.54 -13.10 54.30
C LEU A 645 -14.81 -11.61 54.44
N ASP A 646 -15.00 -10.93 53.30
CA ASP A 646 -15.35 -9.50 53.26
C ASP A 646 -16.69 -9.24 53.98
N ALA A 647 -17.68 -10.13 53.76
CA ALA A 647 -19.00 -10.02 54.43
C ALA A 647 -18.91 -10.27 55.93
N ALA A 648 -18.11 -11.27 56.41
CA ALA A 648 -17.92 -11.54 57.84
C ALA A 648 -17.06 -10.44 58.48
N THR A 649 -16.03 -9.98 57.78
CA THR A 649 -15.23 -8.83 58.18
C THR A 649 -16.08 -7.56 58.22
N LYS A 650 -17.03 -7.48 57.27
CA LYS A 650 -18.03 -6.39 57.22
C LYS A 650 -19.02 -6.50 58.40
N ALA A 651 -19.55 -7.70 58.74
CA ALA A 651 -20.44 -7.91 59.84
C ALA A 651 -19.76 -7.70 61.20
N LYS A 652 -18.50 -8.08 61.34
CA LYS A 652 -17.66 -7.70 62.50
C LYS A 652 -17.43 -6.18 62.48
N ARG A 653 -17.06 -5.65 61.36
CA ARG A 653 -16.96 -4.18 61.18
C ARG A 653 -18.30 -3.52 61.49
N GLU A 654 -19.44 -4.13 61.20
CA GLU A 654 -20.76 -3.55 61.45
C GLU A 654 -21.14 -3.60 62.94
N LYS A 655 -20.81 -4.71 63.62
CA LYS A 655 -21.13 -4.87 65.06
C LYS A 655 -20.09 -4.25 65.97
N THR A 656 -18.79 -4.38 65.62
CA THR A 656 -17.69 -3.60 66.24
C THR A 656 -17.83 -2.14 65.79
N ARG A 657 -18.37 -1.91 64.58
CA ARG A 657 -18.70 -0.56 64.09
C ARG A 657 -19.96 -0.01 64.77
N LYS A 658 -20.87 -0.84 65.28
CA LYS A 658 -22.05 -0.30 66.02
C LYS A 658 -21.65 0.13 67.42
N VAL A 659 -20.85 -0.62 68.12
CA VAL A 659 -20.33 -0.26 69.44
C VAL A 659 -19.09 0.63 69.35
N ALA A 660 -18.15 0.31 68.40
CA ALA A 660 -17.13 1.28 68.04
C ALA A 660 -17.69 2.45 67.22
N LYS A 661 -18.83 2.24 66.55
CA LYS A 661 -19.56 3.35 65.87
C LYS A 661 -20.32 4.23 66.88
N ASP A 662 -20.80 3.67 67.99
CA ASP A 662 -21.38 4.51 69.03
C ASP A 662 -20.28 5.22 69.83
N VAL A 663 -19.14 4.58 70.11
CA VAL A 663 -17.93 5.23 70.71
C VAL A 663 -17.22 6.06 69.66
N ALA A 664 -16.99 5.46 68.46
CA ALA A 664 -16.39 6.20 67.35
C ALA A 664 -17.40 7.22 66.74
N GLN A 665 -18.71 6.97 66.78
CA GLN A 665 -19.70 8.01 66.38
C GLN A 665 -19.72 9.15 67.38
N ALA A 666 -19.66 8.85 68.70
CA ALA A 666 -19.55 9.91 69.64
C ALA A 666 -18.13 10.53 69.65
N GLY A 667 -17.09 9.70 69.55
CA GLY A 667 -15.73 10.20 69.43
C GLY A 667 -15.46 10.84 68.05
N THR A 668 -16.04 10.24 67.00
CA THR A 668 -16.00 10.81 65.64
C THR A 668 -16.92 12.00 65.52
N ALA A 669 -18.04 12.02 66.24
CA ALA A 669 -18.92 13.19 66.28
C ALA A 669 -18.25 14.33 67.04
N LEU A 670 -17.58 14.03 68.13
CA LEU A 670 -16.76 15.01 68.85
C LEU A 670 -15.57 15.46 67.99
N LYS A 671 -14.81 14.51 67.48
CA LYS A 671 -13.70 14.83 66.59
C LYS A 671 -14.14 15.54 65.32
N ARG A 672 -15.29 15.16 64.74
CA ARG A 672 -15.91 15.88 63.62
C ARG A 672 -16.38 17.27 64.01
N SER A 673 -16.93 17.44 65.21
CA SER A 673 -17.29 18.78 65.67
C SER A 673 -16.08 19.63 65.93
N GLN A 674 -15.00 19.03 66.54
CA GLN A 674 -13.69 19.66 66.72
C GLN A 674 -13.00 19.92 65.36
N GLU A 675 -12.96 18.91 64.49
CA GLU A 675 -12.46 19.06 63.12
C GLU A 675 -13.34 20.02 62.29
N SER A 676 -14.66 20.02 62.54
CA SER A 676 -15.57 20.95 61.91
C SER A 676 -15.34 22.37 62.38
N LEU A 677 -15.09 22.54 63.64
CA LEU A 677 -14.72 23.85 64.20
C LEU A 677 -13.34 24.30 63.66
N ALA A 678 -12.35 23.37 63.65
CA ALA A 678 -11.02 23.66 63.16
C ALA A 678 -10.95 23.78 61.63
N THR A 679 -11.77 22.96 60.90
CA THR A 679 -11.71 22.87 59.44
C THR A 679 -12.90 23.47 58.69
N ALA A 680 -13.89 24.02 59.44
CA ALA A 680 -15.04 24.65 58.78
C ALA A 680 -14.64 25.77 57.81
N PRO A 681 -13.67 26.63 58.10
CA PRO A 681 -13.21 27.62 57.14
C PRO A 681 -12.59 26.95 55.89
N GLN A 682 -11.72 25.96 56.08
CA GLN A 682 -11.09 25.25 54.96
C GLN A 682 -12.09 24.51 54.05
N LYS A 683 -13.06 23.80 54.69
CA LYS A 683 -14.13 23.13 53.94
C LYS A 683 -15.06 24.08 53.24
N TYR A 684 -15.28 25.25 53.81
CA TYR A 684 -16.03 26.29 53.17
C TYR A 684 -15.28 26.81 51.94
N GLU A 685 -13.99 27.11 52.07
CA GLU A 685 -13.14 27.56 50.97
C GLU A 685 -13.03 26.49 49.86
N GLU A 686 -12.87 25.20 50.23
CA GLU A 686 -12.87 24.10 49.25
C GLU A 686 -14.20 23.96 48.48
N ARG A 687 -15.35 24.15 49.18
CA ARG A 687 -16.68 24.15 48.57
C ARG A 687 -16.86 25.35 47.68
N LEU A 688 -16.37 26.49 48.12
CA LEU A 688 -16.41 27.75 47.36
C LEU A 688 -15.58 27.60 46.10
N ALA A 689 -14.34 27.07 46.19
CA ALA A 689 -13.48 26.82 45.04
C ALA A 689 -14.12 25.81 44.06
N LYS A 690 -14.72 24.71 44.57
CA LYS A 690 -15.45 23.75 43.72
C LYS A 690 -16.65 24.35 43.01
N ALA A 691 -17.39 25.20 43.71
CA ALA A 691 -18.56 25.89 43.12
C ALA A 691 -18.13 26.92 42.07
N GLN A 692 -17.03 27.63 42.32
CA GLN A 692 -16.42 28.54 41.33
C GLN A 692 -15.92 27.81 40.10
N ALA A 693 -15.19 26.71 40.31
CA ALA A 693 -14.70 25.85 39.19
C ALA A 693 -15.88 25.27 38.39
N ALA A 694 -16.96 24.86 39.06
CA ALA A 694 -18.16 24.35 38.39
C ALA A 694 -18.88 25.44 37.59
N LEU A 695 -18.93 26.66 38.09
CA LEU A 695 -19.48 27.81 37.38
C LEU A 695 -18.62 28.14 36.15
N GLU A 696 -17.31 28.20 36.32
CA GLU A 696 -16.37 28.44 35.20
C GLU A 696 -16.49 27.40 34.09
N LYS A 697 -16.61 26.12 34.46
CA LYS A 697 -16.85 25.03 33.51
C LYS A 697 -18.16 25.24 32.73
N VAL A 698 -19.22 25.66 33.38
CA VAL A 698 -20.53 25.91 32.72
C VAL A 698 -20.48 27.17 31.86
N ARG A 699 -19.76 28.21 32.29
CA ARG A 699 -19.54 29.43 31.51
C ARG A 699 -18.80 29.17 30.20
N ARG A 700 -17.81 28.26 30.23
CA ARG A 700 -17.04 27.86 29.02
C ARG A 700 -17.76 26.83 28.15
N ALA A 701 -18.75 26.12 28.69
CA ALA A 701 -19.45 25.06 27.96
C ALA A 701 -20.07 25.50 26.61
N PRO A 702 -20.72 26.71 26.52
CA PRO A 702 -21.24 27.20 25.25
C PRO A 702 -20.20 27.42 24.18
N GLU A 703 -19.06 28.01 24.51
CA GLU A 703 -17.94 28.25 23.58
C GLU A 703 -17.32 26.93 23.10
N ILE A 704 -17.09 25.99 24.05
CA ILE A 704 -16.57 24.67 23.74
C ILE A 704 -17.53 23.87 22.83
N ALA A 705 -18.84 23.95 23.11
CA ALA A 705 -19.87 23.30 22.32
C ALA A 705 -19.90 23.86 20.87
N GLN A 706 -19.84 25.18 20.76
CA GLN A 706 -19.82 25.88 19.48
C GLN A 706 -18.55 25.52 18.69
N LYS A 707 -17.36 25.60 19.31
CA LYS A 707 -16.08 25.24 18.70
C LYS A 707 -16.07 23.77 18.22
N ASN A 708 -16.49 22.85 19.08
CA ASN A 708 -16.58 21.44 18.72
C ASN A 708 -17.54 21.17 17.55
N TYR A 709 -18.63 21.92 17.50
CA TYR A 709 -19.59 21.86 16.39
C TYR A 709 -18.94 22.34 15.09
N GLU A 710 -18.30 23.50 15.11
CA GLU A 710 -17.62 24.11 13.97
C GLU A 710 -16.51 23.16 13.43
N GLU A 711 -15.65 22.63 14.31
CA GLU A 711 -14.61 21.67 13.94
C GLU A 711 -15.19 20.39 13.30
N ARG A 712 -16.32 19.88 13.81
CA ARG A 712 -16.97 18.69 13.23
C ARG A 712 -17.54 18.97 11.85
N VAL A 713 -18.22 20.11 11.66
CA VAL A 713 -18.78 20.52 10.37
C VAL A 713 -17.65 20.76 9.36
N GLU A 714 -16.63 21.49 9.76
CA GLU A 714 -15.47 21.76 8.91
C GLU A 714 -14.75 20.48 8.48
N ARG A 715 -14.44 19.60 9.45
CA ARG A 715 -13.82 18.32 9.18
C ARG A 715 -14.61 17.48 8.19
N ALA A 716 -15.93 17.41 8.36
CA ALA A 716 -16.79 16.66 7.46
C ALA A 716 -16.84 17.29 6.06
N SER A 717 -16.88 18.62 5.97
CA SER A 717 -16.86 19.37 4.71
C SER A 717 -15.55 19.16 3.96
N LEU A 718 -14.40 19.33 4.61
CA LEU A 718 -13.08 19.08 4.03
C LEU A 718 -12.93 17.63 3.54
N GLN A 719 -13.45 16.67 4.31
CA GLN A 719 -13.41 15.25 3.90
C GLN A 719 -14.33 14.99 2.69
N LEU A 720 -15.46 15.68 2.59
CA LEU A 720 -16.33 15.59 1.42
C LEU A 720 -15.64 16.15 0.18
N ASP A 721 -15.05 17.34 0.27
CA ASP A 721 -14.36 18.01 -0.82
C ASP A 721 -13.15 17.20 -1.30
N LEU A 722 -12.35 16.68 -0.36
CA LEU A 722 -11.25 15.78 -0.67
C LEU A 722 -11.74 14.53 -1.38
N THR A 723 -12.88 13.95 -0.98
CA THR A 723 -13.47 12.78 -1.64
C THR A 723 -13.86 13.09 -3.08
N LYS A 724 -14.42 14.28 -3.34
CA LYS A 724 -14.77 14.74 -4.70
C LYS A 724 -13.53 14.90 -5.58
N GLN A 725 -12.50 15.59 -5.08
CA GLN A 725 -11.28 15.89 -5.82
C GLN A 725 -10.44 14.64 -6.10
N THR A 726 -10.41 13.67 -5.19
CA THR A 726 -9.62 12.45 -5.34
C THR A 726 -10.34 11.29 -6.03
N ARG A 727 -11.53 11.53 -6.60
CA ARG A 727 -12.36 10.51 -7.26
C ARG A 727 -11.57 9.64 -8.21
N ASP A 728 -10.91 10.27 -9.16
CA ASP A 728 -10.28 9.62 -10.32
C ASP A 728 -8.78 9.32 -10.12
N TYR A 729 -8.23 9.59 -8.92
CA TYR A 729 -6.80 9.47 -8.67
C TYR A 729 -6.45 8.49 -7.55
N ASN A 730 -5.39 7.72 -7.78
CA ASN A 730 -4.79 6.82 -6.78
C ASN A 730 -3.63 7.50 -6.06
N LEU A 731 -3.91 8.10 -4.91
CA LEU A 731 -2.90 8.79 -4.09
C LEU A 731 -1.85 7.83 -3.52
N GLY A 732 -2.20 6.56 -3.29
CA GLY A 732 -1.27 5.57 -2.73
C GLY A 732 -0.09 5.26 -3.66
N THR A 733 -0.29 5.31 -4.98
CA THR A 733 0.78 5.07 -5.97
C THR A 733 1.84 6.16 -5.91
N SER A 734 1.44 7.43 -5.79
CA SER A 734 2.35 8.57 -5.68
C SER A 734 3.18 8.50 -4.41
N LEU A 735 2.53 8.34 -3.26
CA LEU A 735 3.18 8.19 -1.95
C LEU A 735 4.18 7.03 -1.91
N LYS A 736 3.79 5.88 -2.44
CA LYS A 736 4.63 4.67 -2.39
C LYS A 736 5.87 4.78 -3.27
N ASN A 737 5.77 5.40 -4.47
CA ASN A 737 6.74 5.18 -5.53
C ASN A 737 7.46 6.43 -6.05
N TYR A 738 6.85 7.62 -5.91
CA TYR A 738 7.34 8.80 -6.64
C TYR A 738 7.67 10.01 -5.76
N ILE A 739 6.89 10.27 -4.72
CA ILE A 739 7.13 11.42 -3.85
C ILE A 739 8.24 11.09 -2.84
N ASP A 740 9.22 11.96 -2.73
CA ASP A 740 10.23 11.87 -1.66
C ASP A 740 9.55 12.11 -0.30
N PRO A 741 9.54 11.13 0.60
CA PRO A 741 8.85 11.28 1.89
C PRO A 741 9.46 12.37 2.79
N ARG A 742 10.71 12.79 2.54
CA ARG A 742 11.36 13.87 3.27
C ARG A 742 10.65 15.21 3.10
N VAL A 743 9.96 15.44 1.98
CA VAL A 743 9.18 16.67 1.76
C VAL A 743 8.01 16.77 2.75
N PHE A 744 7.30 15.65 2.98
CA PHE A 744 6.23 15.62 3.99
C PHE A 744 6.75 15.77 5.41
N LYS A 745 7.94 15.21 5.70
CA LYS A 745 8.58 15.37 7.00
C LYS A 745 8.98 16.83 7.23
N ALA A 746 9.70 17.43 6.27
CA ALA A 746 10.14 18.82 6.37
C ALA A 746 8.99 19.79 6.57
N TRP A 747 7.91 19.66 5.77
CA TRP A 747 6.71 20.46 5.96
C TRP A 747 6.02 20.16 7.30
N GLY A 748 5.93 18.87 7.67
CA GLY A 748 5.31 18.44 8.91
C GLY A 748 6.02 18.98 10.15
N ASP A 749 7.35 19.00 10.15
CA ASP A 749 8.15 19.54 11.24
C ASP A 749 7.87 21.06 11.41
N CYS A 750 7.68 21.82 10.33
CA CYS A 750 7.30 23.23 10.36
C CYS A 750 5.83 23.45 10.77
N ALA A 751 4.91 22.63 10.28
CA ALA A 751 3.48 22.75 10.52
C ALA A 751 3.02 22.08 11.83
N GLY A 752 3.90 21.45 12.59
CA GLY A 752 3.52 20.64 13.78
C GLY A 752 2.63 19.45 13.40
N PHE A 753 2.97 18.74 12.32
CA PHE A 753 2.20 17.60 11.80
C PHE A 753 3.08 16.36 11.70
N ASP A 754 2.64 15.26 12.31
CA ASP A 754 3.33 13.97 12.13
C ASP A 754 3.08 13.44 10.71
N TRP A 755 4.10 13.52 9.86
CA TRP A 755 4.07 13.06 8.47
C TRP A 755 3.67 11.59 8.33
N LYS A 756 3.92 10.73 9.33
CA LYS A 756 3.56 9.30 9.34
C LYS A 756 2.06 9.06 9.25
N ARG A 757 1.23 10.03 9.64
CA ARG A 757 -0.23 9.94 9.53
C ARG A 757 -0.73 9.78 8.10
N LEU A 758 0.05 10.22 7.10
CA LEU A 758 -0.27 10.06 5.69
C LEU A 758 -0.01 8.63 5.17
N TYR A 759 0.79 7.86 5.87
CA TYR A 759 1.31 6.59 5.43
C TYR A 759 0.68 5.42 6.17
N THR A 760 0.37 4.34 5.44
CA THR A 760 -0.01 3.07 6.06
C THR A 760 1.14 2.51 6.87
N LYS A 761 0.86 1.63 7.84
CA LYS A 761 1.90 0.98 8.67
C LYS A 761 3.01 0.32 7.84
N ALA A 762 2.66 -0.30 6.71
CA ALA A 762 3.63 -0.88 5.79
C ALA A 762 4.55 0.17 5.15
N LEU A 763 4.00 1.31 4.73
CA LEU A 763 4.78 2.41 4.16
C LEU A 763 5.60 3.14 5.23
N GLN A 764 5.10 3.27 6.47
CA GLN A 764 5.89 3.80 7.59
C GLN A 764 7.15 2.95 7.84
N ARG A 765 7.02 1.62 7.79
CA ARG A 765 8.18 0.71 7.90
C ARG A 765 9.13 0.83 6.70
N LYS A 766 8.57 0.93 5.48
CA LYS A 766 9.37 1.14 4.26
C LYS A 766 10.21 2.42 4.34
N PHE A 767 9.67 3.50 4.88
CA PHE A 767 10.31 4.81 4.97
C PHE A 767 10.89 5.11 6.36
N ALA A 768 11.14 4.09 7.19
CA ALA A 768 11.71 4.27 8.54
C ALA A 768 13.05 5.04 8.55
N TRP A 769 13.80 4.97 7.45
CA TRP A 769 15.05 5.72 7.28
C TRP A 769 14.84 7.26 7.32
N VAL A 770 13.64 7.76 6.98
CA VAL A 770 13.32 9.20 6.99
C VAL A 770 13.35 9.79 8.40
N ASP A 771 13.09 9.00 9.42
CA ASP A 771 13.15 9.46 10.83
C ASP A 771 14.55 9.94 11.24
N ARG A 772 15.59 9.40 10.59
CA ARG A 772 16.98 9.74 10.84
C ARG A 772 17.47 10.94 10.01
N GLU A 773 16.63 11.41 9.09
CA GLU A 773 16.94 12.55 8.22
C GLU A 773 16.37 13.82 8.84
N HIS A 774 17.09 14.94 8.70
CA HIS A 774 16.65 16.26 9.13
C HIS A 774 16.52 17.19 7.90
N PRO A 775 15.53 16.94 7.03
CA PRO A 775 15.37 17.72 5.82
C PRO A 775 14.92 19.14 6.17
N LYS A 776 15.58 20.12 5.60
CA LYS A 776 15.16 21.52 5.71
C LYS A 776 13.97 21.77 4.80
N TRP A 777 12.98 22.53 5.28
CA TRP A 777 11.80 22.89 4.48
C TRP A 777 12.11 24.00 3.47
N LYS A 778 12.89 24.97 3.86
CA LYS A 778 13.40 26.07 3.01
C LYS A 778 14.90 25.98 2.95
N ASN A 779 15.46 26.34 1.79
CA ASN A 779 16.91 26.56 1.68
C ASN A 779 17.25 27.75 2.59
N GLU A 780 17.64 27.47 3.82
CA GLU A 780 18.33 28.43 4.67
C GLU A 780 19.75 28.58 4.20
#